data_16a208339109e8cd78273c8e855da5ba
#
_entry.id   16a208339109e8cd78273c8e855da5ba
#
_cell.length_a   1.000
_cell.length_b   1.000
_cell.length_c   1.000
_cell.angle_alpha   90.00
_cell.angle_beta   90.00
_cell.angle_gamma   90.00
#
_symmetry.space_group_name_H-M   'P 1'
#
loop_
_entity.id
_entity.type
_entity.pdbx_description
1 polymer ?
#
loop_
_entity_poly.entity_id
_entity_poly.type
_entity_poly.pdbx_seq_one_letter_code
_entity_poly.pdbx_strand_id
1 'polypeptide(L)'
;MAYKKEIDWAPEKTGFKTPDVRLRMDQTFMRKPSVRAPRVELMLTDEQESEFVECAMDAHYFAANYYKITTIDKGFILFDMHDYQKQLFHDFQDYRFNAVVQARQSGKCVKGDTLVTVYDTLSQEQFLLTIGELHSRFEDVNHAVPLNTIGNHDKFVDSRFGKRYFVQSDSGWVPVIAAHKTKKYAEFVIVTVTGRRINVADEHIFFTPEMKEIFAKDLNAGSYIMTSEGPEEIREVWQTGETHHMYDLQVKSSDQRYYTNGFLSHNTTVVAAFLLWYAMFHSDKEIAVLANKEKQAIEILDRIRKAYQDLPFFLQQGCEKFGSTLIEFENGSKIYAYATSSDSIRGRSVSLLYVDEVAFIENDFEFWESTFPAIASAETSRCILTSTPKGQRGLFYDIVTKANPEHPQYNDFKLTEVPWYRVPTYTKDPDWESKQRAKLGDARFDQEFGIKFRGSVGSLIPAKCLDKMTSKLYQEPNEFTKIYHDYDPKRIYMGIADTGKGVEGDYSVLTIIDITDYPHKIAAKYRNNTIPPMMYAYTIADMGEKYGTCPMLVETNNDVGGQVITILYQEIEYPEIIFTTTDTKGTGKRIGGRRPEPGINTNKKVRTNGCANLKALIEREMLVIDDQDTIDELSTFVWTGTRYEADDGCHDDCVMPLVLYAWAVKQEWFSDLTNSNISVDMRGRLSAMEESQMLPFGGMMSTPDPHSVEDIPGFGGIQVYDERSGMSMEEWLRR
;
A
#
# COMPACT_ATOMS: atom_id res chain seq x y z
N MET A 1 28.07 -52.10 -36.64
CA MET A 1 27.17 -51.08 -37.25
C MET A 1 25.95 -50.93 -36.34
N ALA A 2 25.93 -49.86 -35.55
CA ALA A 2 24.80 -49.58 -34.67
C ALA A 2 23.74 -48.86 -35.49
N TYR A 3 22.57 -49.48 -35.62
CA TYR A 3 21.39 -48.85 -36.19
C TYR A 3 21.07 -47.60 -35.40
N LYS A 4 21.38 -46.38 -35.92
CA LYS A 4 20.79 -45.14 -35.48
C LYS A 4 19.32 -45.19 -35.91
N LYS A 5 18.43 -45.57 -34.98
CA LYS A 5 17.01 -45.31 -35.13
C LYS A 5 16.86 -43.78 -35.12
N GLU A 6 16.62 -43.22 -36.30
CA GLU A 6 16.09 -41.86 -36.41
C GLU A 6 14.66 -41.89 -35.88
N ILE A 7 14.50 -41.54 -34.62
CA ILE A 7 13.19 -41.31 -34.02
C ILE A 7 12.93 -39.82 -34.18
N ASP A 8 12.04 -39.45 -35.07
CA ASP A 8 11.53 -38.12 -35.29
C ASP A 8 10.60 -37.76 -34.12
N TRP A 9 11.15 -37.11 -33.10
CA TRP A 9 10.47 -36.87 -31.83
C TRP A 9 9.91 -35.44 -31.69
N ALA A 10 9.93 -34.62 -32.73
CA ALA A 10 9.27 -33.32 -32.67
C ALA A 10 7.74 -33.58 -32.71
N PRO A 11 7.01 -33.32 -31.58
CA PRO A 11 5.55 -33.33 -31.65
C PRO A 11 5.13 -32.29 -32.69
N GLU A 12 4.13 -32.61 -33.52
CA GLU A 12 3.54 -31.61 -34.41
C GLU A 12 2.99 -30.48 -33.54
N LYS A 13 3.68 -29.35 -33.55
CA LYS A 13 3.24 -28.11 -32.88
C LYS A 13 2.16 -27.47 -33.74
N THR A 14 0.94 -28.02 -33.63
CA THR A 14 -0.22 -27.58 -34.40
C THR A 14 -0.80 -26.25 -33.84
N GLY A 15 -1.41 -25.46 -34.73
CA GLY A 15 -2.13 -24.24 -34.41
C GLY A 15 -1.34 -22.96 -34.58
N PHE A 16 -0.15 -23.00 -35.14
CA PHE A 16 0.62 -21.80 -35.55
C PHE A 16 0.39 -21.51 -37.04
N LYS A 17 0.59 -20.24 -37.40
CA LYS A 17 0.39 -19.74 -38.75
C LYS A 17 1.36 -20.37 -39.76
N THR A 18 2.59 -20.61 -39.35
CA THR A 18 3.68 -21.14 -40.18
C THR A 18 4.09 -22.55 -39.69
N PRO A 19 4.28 -23.51 -40.56
CA PRO A 19 4.73 -24.87 -40.20
C PRO A 19 6.09 -24.84 -39.49
N ASP A 20 6.29 -25.75 -38.52
CA ASP A 20 7.52 -25.82 -37.73
C ASP A 20 8.60 -26.71 -38.40
N VAL A 21 9.84 -26.53 -37.99
CA VAL A 21 10.99 -27.35 -38.31
C VAL A 21 10.97 -28.60 -37.42
N ARG A 22 11.32 -29.79 -38.00
CA ARG A 22 11.46 -31.03 -37.23
C ARG A 22 12.89 -31.18 -36.72
N LEU A 23 13.01 -31.40 -35.41
CA LEU A 23 14.28 -31.67 -34.74
C LEU A 23 14.39 -33.16 -34.37
N ARG A 24 15.62 -33.68 -34.43
CA ARG A 24 15.97 -34.97 -33.85
C ARG A 24 16.25 -34.85 -32.35
N MET A 25 16.20 -35.96 -31.58
CA MET A 25 16.46 -35.95 -30.14
C MET A 25 17.86 -35.45 -29.74
N ASP A 26 18.86 -35.62 -30.58
CA ASP A 26 20.23 -35.12 -30.38
C ASP A 26 20.35 -33.61 -30.62
N GLN A 27 19.36 -33.02 -31.28
CA GLN A 27 19.23 -31.56 -31.49
C GLN A 27 18.38 -30.86 -30.41
N THR A 28 17.91 -31.63 -29.41
CA THR A 28 17.15 -31.05 -28.27
C THR A 28 18.01 -30.98 -27.02
N PHE A 29 17.77 -29.94 -26.19
CA PHE A 29 18.50 -29.68 -24.97
C PHE A 29 18.30 -30.83 -23.95
N MET A 30 19.38 -31.50 -23.58
CA MET A 30 19.34 -32.66 -22.66
C MET A 30 18.27 -33.70 -22.99
N ARG A 31 17.98 -33.92 -24.28
CA ARG A 31 16.93 -34.78 -24.79
C ARG A 31 15.50 -34.41 -24.34
N LYS A 32 15.25 -33.13 -24.06
CA LYS A 32 13.90 -32.60 -23.83
C LYS A 32 13.25 -32.31 -25.19
N PRO A 33 12.18 -33.01 -25.58
CA PRO A 33 11.68 -32.93 -26.96
C PRO A 33 11.11 -31.58 -27.39
N SER A 34 10.87 -30.64 -26.43
CA SER A 34 10.28 -29.32 -26.66
C SER A 34 11.27 -28.15 -26.54
N VAL A 35 12.56 -28.44 -26.30
CA VAL A 35 13.59 -27.41 -26.06
C VAL A 35 14.74 -27.60 -27.03
N ARG A 36 15.02 -26.60 -27.86
CA ARG A 36 16.13 -26.62 -28.82
C ARG A 36 17.48 -26.58 -28.09
N ALA A 37 18.41 -27.47 -28.52
CA ALA A 37 19.79 -27.44 -28.06
C ALA A 37 20.55 -26.25 -28.67
N PRO A 38 21.62 -25.75 -27.98
CA PRO A 38 22.42 -24.68 -28.53
C PRO A 38 23.19 -25.16 -29.78
N ARG A 39 23.50 -24.22 -30.68
CA ARG A 39 24.33 -24.43 -31.89
C ARG A 39 23.76 -25.45 -32.86
N VAL A 40 22.46 -25.63 -32.88
CA VAL A 40 21.76 -26.42 -33.90
C VAL A 40 21.46 -25.53 -35.08
N GLU A 41 22.08 -25.80 -36.22
CA GLU A 41 21.79 -25.11 -37.47
C GLU A 41 20.38 -25.53 -37.94
N LEU A 42 19.53 -24.55 -38.22
CA LEU A 42 18.21 -24.74 -38.80
C LEU A 42 18.23 -24.25 -40.24
N MET A 43 17.71 -25.07 -41.14
CA MET A 43 17.41 -24.61 -42.49
C MET A 43 15.99 -24.09 -42.53
N LEU A 44 15.82 -22.82 -42.56
CA LEU A 44 14.54 -22.13 -42.61
C LEU A 44 14.07 -21.99 -44.05
N THR A 45 12.76 -22.00 -44.26
CA THR A 45 12.14 -21.62 -45.55
C THR A 45 12.02 -20.07 -45.57
N ASP A 46 11.87 -19.52 -46.79
CA ASP A 46 11.67 -18.06 -46.96
C ASP A 46 10.49 -17.52 -46.15
N GLU A 47 9.43 -18.35 -45.95
CA GLU A 47 8.27 -18.04 -45.12
C GLU A 47 8.65 -18.00 -43.64
N GLN A 48 9.46 -18.94 -43.15
CA GLN A 48 9.92 -19.00 -41.76
C GLN A 48 10.91 -17.84 -41.46
N GLU A 49 11.76 -17.50 -42.40
CA GLU A 49 12.64 -16.34 -42.25
C GLU A 49 11.86 -15.02 -42.18
N SER A 50 10.84 -14.84 -43.02
CA SER A 50 9.97 -13.67 -42.97
C SER A 50 9.22 -13.58 -41.64
N GLU A 51 8.65 -14.68 -41.18
CA GLU A 51 7.94 -14.74 -39.87
C GLU A 51 8.91 -14.48 -38.69
N PHE A 52 10.16 -14.97 -38.77
CA PHE A 52 11.17 -14.69 -37.75
C PHE A 52 11.47 -13.21 -37.66
N VAL A 53 11.61 -12.54 -38.80
CA VAL A 53 11.88 -11.09 -38.86
C VAL A 53 10.71 -10.28 -38.31
N GLU A 54 9.47 -10.62 -38.70
CA GLU A 54 8.26 -9.96 -38.16
C GLU A 54 8.15 -10.12 -36.64
N CYS A 55 8.39 -11.34 -36.14
CA CYS A 55 8.43 -11.59 -34.70
C CYS A 55 9.54 -10.84 -33.98
N ALA A 56 10.69 -10.67 -34.60
CA ALA A 56 11.82 -9.94 -34.01
C ALA A 56 11.56 -8.44 -33.91
N MET A 57 10.84 -7.88 -34.88
CA MET A 57 10.56 -6.43 -34.96
C MET A 57 9.43 -5.98 -34.02
N ASP A 58 8.46 -6.87 -33.75
CA ASP A 58 7.26 -6.49 -32.99
C ASP A 58 6.90 -7.55 -31.93
N ALA A 59 7.05 -7.17 -30.65
CA ALA A 59 6.71 -8.00 -29.51
C ALA A 59 5.22 -8.37 -29.46
N HIS A 60 4.34 -7.44 -29.88
CA HIS A 60 2.89 -7.69 -29.95
C HIS A 60 2.58 -8.71 -31.02
N TYR A 61 3.19 -8.59 -32.22
CA TYR A 61 3.02 -9.55 -33.31
C TYR A 61 3.46 -10.97 -32.89
N PHE A 62 4.65 -11.09 -32.27
CA PHE A 62 5.13 -12.35 -31.72
C PHE A 62 4.15 -12.94 -30.72
N ALA A 63 3.68 -12.13 -29.76
CA ALA A 63 2.80 -12.62 -28.71
C ALA A 63 1.43 -13.05 -29.25
N ALA A 64 0.86 -12.32 -30.21
CA ALA A 64 -0.44 -12.63 -30.81
C ALA A 64 -0.44 -13.91 -31.65
N ASN A 65 0.67 -14.19 -32.36
CA ASN A 65 0.73 -15.27 -33.34
C ASN A 65 1.41 -16.55 -32.82
N TYR A 66 2.29 -16.46 -31.80
CA TYR A 66 3.12 -17.57 -31.37
C TYR A 66 3.15 -17.81 -29.85
N TYR A 67 2.87 -16.78 -29.03
CA TYR A 67 2.87 -16.97 -27.60
C TYR A 67 1.56 -17.57 -27.14
N LYS A 68 1.62 -18.77 -26.57
CA LYS A 68 0.44 -19.39 -25.97
C LYS A 68 0.40 -19.11 -24.48
N ILE A 69 -0.78 -18.81 -24.01
CA ILE A 69 -1.10 -18.61 -22.59
C ILE A 69 -2.00 -19.74 -22.11
N THR A 70 -1.81 -20.13 -20.88
CA THR A 70 -2.80 -20.93 -20.20
C THR A 70 -3.95 -20.01 -19.83
N THR A 71 -4.99 -20.01 -20.62
CA THR A 71 -6.21 -19.30 -20.29
C THR A 71 -7.10 -20.17 -19.45
N ILE A 72 -7.91 -19.50 -18.69
CA ILE A 72 -8.88 -20.07 -17.79
C ILE A 72 -10.06 -20.68 -18.59
N ASP A 73 -10.38 -20.07 -19.74
CA ASP A 73 -11.56 -20.43 -20.56
C ASP A 73 -11.29 -21.44 -21.66
N LYS A 74 -10.09 -21.47 -22.22
CA LYS A 74 -9.80 -22.22 -23.47
C LYS A 74 -8.55 -23.13 -23.36
N GLY A 75 -8.02 -23.30 -22.14
CA GLY A 75 -6.79 -24.04 -21.92
C GLY A 75 -5.56 -23.31 -22.46
N PHE A 76 -4.65 -24.05 -23.10
CA PHE A 76 -3.41 -23.51 -23.65
C PHE A 76 -3.64 -23.01 -25.08
N ILE A 77 -3.90 -21.70 -25.24
CA ILE A 77 -4.27 -21.06 -26.50
C ILE A 77 -3.34 -19.91 -26.84
N LEU A 78 -3.37 -19.49 -28.11
CA LEU A 78 -2.72 -18.24 -28.53
C LEU A 78 -3.25 -17.06 -27.72
N PHE A 79 -2.36 -16.11 -27.44
CA PHE A 79 -2.66 -14.96 -26.58
C PHE A 79 -3.60 -13.98 -27.29
N ASP A 80 -4.91 -14.16 -27.09
CA ASP A 80 -5.93 -13.22 -27.52
C ASP A 80 -5.95 -12.03 -26.53
N MET A 81 -5.28 -10.94 -26.90
CA MET A 81 -4.99 -9.81 -26.03
C MET A 81 -6.13 -8.79 -25.99
N HIS A 82 -6.49 -8.35 -24.79
CA HIS A 82 -7.33 -7.16 -24.58
C HIS A 82 -6.58 -5.89 -24.98
N ASP A 83 -7.32 -4.81 -25.25
CA ASP A 83 -6.73 -3.56 -25.76
C ASP A 83 -5.69 -2.95 -24.80
N TYR A 84 -5.91 -3.01 -23.48
CA TYR A 84 -4.92 -2.57 -22.50
C TYR A 84 -3.65 -3.43 -22.52
N GLN A 85 -3.76 -4.72 -22.84
CA GLN A 85 -2.62 -5.62 -22.96
C GLN A 85 -1.79 -5.33 -24.22
N LYS A 86 -2.43 -5.02 -25.34
CA LYS A 86 -1.76 -4.54 -26.56
C LYS A 86 -1.03 -3.23 -26.28
N GLN A 87 -1.67 -2.29 -25.59
CA GLN A 87 -1.03 -1.04 -25.17
C GLN A 87 0.22 -1.30 -24.32
N LEU A 88 0.18 -2.23 -23.35
CA LEU A 88 1.33 -2.58 -22.54
C LEU A 88 2.52 -3.10 -23.36
N PHE A 89 2.29 -3.91 -24.40
CA PHE A 89 3.37 -4.35 -25.29
C PHE A 89 4.03 -3.17 -26.00
N HIS A 90 3.26 -2.23 -26.56
CA HIS A 90 3.78 -1.02 -27.18
C HIS A 90 4.52 -0.14 -26.16
N ASP A 91 3.92 0.10 -24.99
CA ASP A 91 4.57 0.90 -23.95
C ASP A 91 5.90 0.26 -23.50
N PHE A 92 5.98 -1.05 -23.31
CA PHE A 92 7.21 -1.76 -22.95
C PHE A 92 8.27 -1.73 -24.06
N GLN A 93 7.86 -1.70 -25.33
CA GLN A 93 8.77 -1.62 -26.48
C GLN A 93 9.26 -0.19 -26.73
N ASP A 94 8.39 0.82 -26.59
CA ASP A 94 8.69 2.20 -26.96
C ASP A 94 9.34 2.99 -25.82
N TYR A 95 8.96 2.73 -24.57
CA TYR A 95 9.46 3.46 -23.41
C TYR A 95 10.46 2.64 -22.60
N ARG A 96 11.50 3.34 -22.14
CA ARG A 96 12.58 2.75 -21.37
C ARG A 96 12.16 2.37 -19.95
N PHE A 97 11.40 3.24 -19.28
CA PHE A 97 10.90 3.07 -17.92
C PHE A 97 9.39 3.03 -17.92
N ASN A 98 8.82 1.98 -17.33
CA ASN A 98 7.38 1.75 -17.29
C ASN A 98 6.90 1.48 -15.87
N ALA A 99 5.87 2.21 -15.44
CA ALA A 99 5.14 1.96 -14.19
C ALA A 99 3.70 1.58 -14.53
N VAL A 100 3.28 0.38 -14.14
CA VAL A 100 1.93 -0.14 -14.42
C VAL A 100 1.16 -0.28 -13.11
N VAL A 101 0.14 0.54 -12.96
CA VAL A 101 -0.82 0.44 -11.86
C VAL A 101 -2.03 -0.34 -12.35
N GLN A 102 -2.25 -1.55 -11.82
CA GLN A 102 -3.31 -2.42 -12.34
C GLN A 102 -4.26 -2.91 -11.25
N ALA A 103 -5.53 -3.12 -11.63
CA ALA A 103 -6.54 -3.72 -10.78
C ALA A 103 -6.21 -5.18 -10.47
N ARG A 104 -6.52 -5.62 -9.23
CA ARG A 104 -6.28 -7.00 -8.79
C ARG A 104 -7.25 -7.96 -9.43
N GLN A 105 -6.79 -9.14 -9.80
CA GLN A 105 -7.63 -10.26 -10.25
C GLN A 105 -7.94 -11.16 -9.05
N SER A 106 -9.23 -11.34 -8.72
CA SER A 106 -9.68 -12.18 -7.61
C SER A 106 -10.66 -13.24 -8.08
N GLY A 107 -10.65 -14.43 -7.49
CA GLY A 107 -11.71 -15.39 -7.63
C GLY A 107 -11.33 -16.85 -7.48
N LYS A 108 -11.03 -17.35 -6.23
CA LYS A 108 -10.92 -18.80 -5.96
C LYS A 108 -11.29 -19.09 -4.51
N CYS A 109 -12.59 -19.14 -4.17
CA CYS A 109 -12.97 -19.45 -2.81
C CYS A 109 -14.18 -20.37 -2.78
N VAL A 110 -14.06 -21.50 -2.03
CA VAL A 110 -15.12 -22.47 -1.77
C VAL A 110 -15.58 -22.43 -0.33
N LYS A 111 -16.77 -22.91 -0.02
CA LYS A 111 -17.30 -23.00 1.35
C LYS A 111 -16.47 -23.97 2.20
N GLY A 112 -16.40 -23.73 3.53
CA GLY A 112 -15.58 -24.50 4.44
C GLY A 112 -15.93 -25.99 4.57
N ASP A 113 -17.13 -26.39 4.22
CA ASP A 113 -17.60 -27.79 4.17
C ASP A 113 -17.26 -28.52 2.87
N THR A 114 -16.60 -27.85 1.93
CA THR A 114 -16.15 -28.42 0.66
C THR A 114 -15.03 -29.44 0.90
N LEU A 115 -15.21 -30.64 0.35
CA LEU A 115 -14.26 -31.74 0.53
C LEU A 115 -13.06 -31.60 -0.40
N VAL A 116 -11.88 -31.90 0.15
CA VAL A 116 -10.62 -32.06 -0.58
C VAL A 116 -10.03 -33.41 -0.24
N THR A 117 -9.52 -34.13 -1.25
CA THR A 117 -8.80 -35.38 -1.03
C THR A 117 -7.38 -35.06 -0.61
N VAL A 118 -6.99 -35.47 0.59
CA VAL A 118 -5.69 -35.17 1.21
C VAL A 118 -4.90 -36.46 1.38
N TYR A 119 -3.61 -36.43 1.04
CA TYR A 119 -2.64 -37.44 1.39
C TYR A 119 -1.69 -36.89 2.46
N ASP A 120 -1.61 -37.57 3.60
CA ASP A 120 -0.70 -37.24 4.71
C ASP A 120 0.52 -38.17 4.66
N THR A 121 1.69 -37.59 4.44
CA THR A 121 2.95 -38.35 4.36
C THR A 121 3.41 -38.96 5.68
N LEU A 122 2.90 -38.50 6.83
CA LEU A 122 3.21 -39.08 8.15
C LEU A 122 2.43 -40.36 8.42
N SER A 123 1.12 -40.35 8.13
CA SER A 123 0.28 -41.56 8.27
C SER A 123 0.36 -42.47 7.04
N GLN A 124 0.84 -41.99 5.91
CA GLN A 124 0.83 -42.65 4.59
C GLN A 124 -0.58 -43.06 4.13
N GLU A 125 -1.59 -42.29 4.58
CA GLU A 125 -2.99 -42.56 4.27
C GLU A 125 -3.61 -41.43 3.44
N GLN A 126 -4.62 -41.79 2.63
CA GLN A 126 -5.47 -40.88 1.91
C GLN A 126 -6.80 -40.74 2.65
N PHE A 127 -7.29 -39.51 2.84
CA PHE A 127 -8.59 -39.26 3.47
C PHE A 127 -9.25 -38.04 2.88
N LEU A 128 -10.55 -37.97 3.01
CA LEU A 128 -11.33 -36.78 2.67
C LEU A 128 -11.43 -35.89 3.91
N LEU A 129 -11.06 -34.63 3.76
CA LEU A 129 -11.29 -33.58 4.75
C LEU A 129 -12.09 -32.45 4.12
N THR A 130 -12.83 -31.73 4.95
CA THR A 130 -13.31 -30.43 4.51
C THR A 130 -12.16 -29.43 4.45
N ILE A 131 -12.23 -28.46 3.54
CA ILE A 131 -11.20 -27.43 3.41
C ILE A 131 -11.09 -26.58 4.69
N GLY A 132 -12.20 -26.41 5.43
CA GLY A 132 -12.23 -25.76 6.73
C GLY A 132 -11.52 -26.58 7.82
N GLU A 133 -11.66 -27.90 7.85
CA GLU A 133 -10.92 -28.79 8.78
C GLU A 133 -9.42 -28.79 8.45
N LEU A 134 -9.07 -28.83 7.16
CA LEU A 134 -7.66 -28.71 6.75
C LEU A 134 -7.08 -27.36 7.18
N HIS A 135 -7.81 -26.25 7.00
CA HIS A 135 -7.43 -24.95 7.50
C HIS A 135 -7.21 -24.94 9.02
N SER A 136 -8.15 -25.51 9.82
CA SER A 136 -8.01 -25.60 11.27
C SER A 136 -6.81 -26.43 11.73
N ARG A 137 -6.43 -27.47 10.98
CA ARG A 137 -5.20 -28.23 11.26
C ARG A 137 -3.94 -27.41 11.06
N PHE A 138 -3.95 -26.43 10.16
CA PHE A 138 -2.88 -25.44 10.02
C PHE A 138 -2.88 -24.46 11.23
N GLU A 139 -4.03 -24.12 11.78
CA GLU A 139 -4.18 -23.30 12.99
C GLU A 139 -3.59 -23.99 14.22
N ASP A 140 -4.00 -25.23 14.48
CA ASP A 140 -3.66 -26.00 15.68
C ASP A 140 -2.15 -26.28 15.84
N VAL A 141 -1.42 -26.45 14.73
CA VAL A 141 0.01 -26.79 14.77
C VAL A 141 0.90 -25.56 15.01
N ASN A 142 0.41 -24.36 14.76
CA ASN A 142 1.20 -23.13 14.88
C ASN A 142 1.03 -22.39 16.22
N HIS A 143 0.23 -22.92 17.20
CA HIS A 143 -0.16 -22.16 18.39
C HIS A 143 -0.46 -20.69 18.03
N ALA A 144 -1.21 -20.58 16.99
CA ALA A 144 -1.99 -19.48 16.45
C ALA A 144 -1.60 -18.07 16.90
N VAL A 145 -0.50 -17.59 16.34
CA VAL A 145 -0.47 -16.18 16.00
C VAL A 145 -0.68 -16.14 14.48
N PRO A 146 -1.71 -15.46 13.95
CA PRO A 146 -1.86 -15.28 12.51
C PRO A 146 -0.62 -14.57 12.00
N LEU A 147 0.26 -15.27 11.29
CA LEU A 147 1.38 -14.70 10.57
C LEU A 147 0.82 -13.94 9.36
N ASN A 148 0.43 -12.71 9.59
CA ASN A 148 -0.14 -11.73 8.66
C ASN A 148 -1.62 -11.91 8.34
N THR A 149 -2.45 -11.11 8.99
CA THR A 149 -3.77 -10.74 8.51
C THR A 149 -3.61 -9.80 7.32
N ILE A 150 -3.29 -10.31 6.15
CA ILE A 150 -3.32 -9.52 4.92
C ILE A 150 -4.78 -9.43 4.50
N GLY A 151 -5.43 -8.37 4.94
CA GLY A 151 -6.75 -7.93 4.51
C GLY A 151 -7.83 -9.00 4.53
N ASN A 152 -8.60 -9.16 5.60
CA ASN A 152 -9.77 -10.06 5.75
C ASN A 152 -9.56 -11.54 5.40
N HIS A 153 -8.34 -12.02 5.29
CA HIS A 153 -7.98 -13.42 5.10
C HIS A 153 -7.04 -13.86 6.22
N ASP A 154 -7.44 -14.86 6.99
CA ASP A 154 -6.53 -15.55 7.89
C ASP A 154 -5.70 -16.51 7.03
N LYS A 155 -4.39 -16.24 6.93
CA LYS A 155 -3.46 -17.05 6.15
C LYS A 155 -2.48 -17.77 7.06
N PHE A 156 -2.53 -19.11 7.07
CA PHE A 156 -1.54 -19.93 7.76
C PHE A 156 -0.55 -20.50 6.77
N VAL A 157 0.73 -20.14 6.91
CA VAL A 157 1.83 -20.62 6.09
C VAL A 157 2.83 -21.35 6.97
N ASP A 158 3.03 -22.65 6.73
CA ASP A 158 4.13 -23.40 7.35
C ASP A 158 4.85 -24.21 6.28
N SER A 159 6.14 -23.96 6.09
CA SER A 159 6.98 -24.69 5.15
C SER A 159 7.07 -26.19 5.43
N ARG A 160 6.77 -26.63 6.67
CA ARG A 160 6.70 -28.02 7.08
C ARG A 160 5.47 -28.74 6.49
N PHE A 161 4.36 -28.01 6.26
CA PHE A 161 3.13 -28.58 5.69
C PHE A 161 3.26 -28.97 4.23
N GLY A 162 4.01 -28.23 3.43
CA GLY A 162 4.32 -28.61 2.04
C GLY A 162 5.09 -29.94 1.90
N LYS A 163 5.56 -30.49 3.00
CA LYS A 163 6.16 -31.84 3.07
C LYS A 163 5.22 -32.87 3.64
N ARG A 164 4.13 -32.45 4.29
CA ARG A 164 3.19 -33.35 4.97
C ARG A 164 1.90 -33.56 4.21
N TYR A 165 1.20 -32.48 3.84
CA TYR A 165 -0.11 -32.59 3.21
C TYR A 165 -0.06 -32.32 1.71
N PHE A 166 -0.65 -33.23 0.95
CA PHE A 166 -0.81 -33.15 -0.49
C PHE A 166 -2.29 -33.23 -0.83
N VAL A 167 -2.74 -32.52 -1.86
CA VAL A 167 -4.11 -32.57 -2.38
C VAL A 167 -4.09 -33.06 -3.83
N GLN A 168 -5.20 -33.67 -4.24
CA GLN A 168 -5.34 -34.18 -5.60
C GLN A 168 -5.56 -33.04 -6.60
N SER A 169 -4.86 -33.11 -7.74
CA SER A 169 -4.94 -32.21 -8.89
C SER A 169 -5.07 -33.03 -10.18
N ASP A 170 -5.34 -32.35 -11.30
CA ASP A 170 -5.27 -32.95 -12.64
C ASP A 170 -3.84 -33.38 -13.04
N SER A 171 -2.82 -32.80 -12.38
CA SER A 171 -1.40 -33.21 -12.54
C SER A 171 -0.92 -34.23 -11.49
N GLY A 172 -1.82 -34.80 -10.67
CA GLY A 172 -1.51 -35.73 -9.59
C GLY A 172 -1.51 -35.10 -8.20
N TRP A 173 -0.75 -35.67 -7.27
CA TRP A 173 -0.65 -35.17 -5.90
C TRP A 173 0.23 -33.93 -5.78
N VAL A 174 -0.32 -32.81 -5.32
CA VAL A 174 0.38 -31.54 -5.17
C VAL A 174 0.46 -31.08 -3.71
N PRO A 175 1.63 -30.61 -3.24
CA PRO A 175 1.80 -30.19 -1.86
C PRO A 175 0.98 -28.95 -1.52
N VAL A 176 0.31 -28.94 -0.36
CA VAL A 176 -0.39 -27.78 0.20
C VAL A 176 0.58 -26.96 1.01
N ILE A 177 0.78 -25.70 0.65
CA ILE A 177 1.74 -24.81 1.31
C ILE A 177 1.09 -23.72 2.16
N ALA A 178 -0.19 -23.39 1.90
CA ALA A 178 -0.98 -22.49 2.72
C ALA A 178 -2.47 -22.79 2.61
N ALA A 179 -3.22 -22.47 3.65
CA ALA A 179 -4.67 -22.45 3.65
C ALA A 179 -5.19 -21.05 3.99
N HIS A 180 -6.21 -20.60 3.28
CA HIS A 180 -6.80 -19.28 3.42
C HIS A 180 -8.26 -19.40 3.83
N LYS A 181 -8.69 -18.48 4.73
CA LYS A 181 -10.10 -18.27 5.10
C LYS A 181 -10.48 -16.84 4.76
N THR A 182 -11.56 -16.66 4.02
CA THR A 182 -12.01 -15.37 3.55
C THR A 182 -13.08 -14.78 4.48
N LYS A 183 -13.45 -13.52 4.25
CA LYS A 183 -14.72 -12.99 4.75
C LYS A 183 -15.90 -13.76 4.15
N LYS A 184 -17.13 -13.49 4.64
CA LYS A 184 -18.34 -14.15 4.12
C LYS A 184 -18.69 -13.65 2.72
N TYR A 185 -18.96 -14.57 1.80
CA TYR A 185 -19.42 -14.37 0.42
C TYR A 185 -20.81 -14.96 0.23
N ALA A 186 -21.56 -14.48 -0.77
CA ALA A 186 -22.81 -15.07 -1.19
C ALA A 186 -22.56 -16.49 -1.70
N GLU A 187 -23.41 -17.43 -1.27
CA GLU A 187 -23.26 -18.85 -1.58
C GLU A 187 -24.05 -19.22 -2.84
N PHE A 188 -23.37 -19.84 -3.78
CA PHE A 188 -23.95 -20.56 -4.92
C PHE A 188 -23.80 -22.06 -4.73
N VAL A 189 -24.85 -22.78 -5.07
CA VAL A 189 -24.86 -24.25 -5.04
C VAL A 189 -24.96 -24.78 -6.46
N ILE A 190 -24.03 -25.65 -6.84
CA ILE A 190 -23.99 -26.35 -8.13
C ILE A 190 -24.16 -27.83 -7.88
N VAL A 191 -25.07 -28.48 -8.62
CA VAL A 191 -25.31 -29.91 -8.56
C VAL A 191 -25.25 -30.49 -9.94
N THR A 192 -24.41 -31.52 -10.16
CA THR A 192 -24.30 -32.27 -11.42
C THR A 192 -25.37 -33.34 -11.54
N VAL A 193 -25.55 -33.89 -12.74
CA VAL A 193 -26.48 -35.01 -12.99
C VAL A 193 -26.10 -36.29 -12.23
N THR A 194 -24.81 -36.46 -11.90
CA THR A 194 -24.31 -37.56 -11.06
C THR A 194 -24.60 -37.38 -9.59
N GLY A 195 -25.11 -36.18 -9.17
CA GLY A 195 -25.40 -35.82 -7.80
C GLY A 195 -24.21 -35.22 -7.06
N ARG A 196 -23.08 -34.91 -7.72
CA ARG A 196 -21.95 -34.22 -7.15
C ARG A 196 -22.37 -32.78 -6.83
N ARG A 197 -22.11 -32.31 -5.60
CA ARG A 197 -22.54 -31.01 -5.15
C ARG A 197 -21.33 -30.19 -4.63
N ILE A 198 -21.30 -28.89 -4.93
CA ILE A 198 -20.34 -27.95 -4.37
C ILE A 198 -21.03 -26.61 -4.01
N ASN A 199 -20.56 -26.02 -2.91
CA ASN A 199 -21.02 -24.71 -2.43
C ASN A 199 -19.84 -23.73 -2.53
N VAL A 200 -20.01 -22.65 -3.28
CA VAL A 200 -18.91 -21.74 -3.68
C VAL A 200 -19.32 -20.28 -3.61
N ALA A 201 -18.34 -19.37 -3.70
CA ALA A 201 -18.60 -17.96 -3.96
C ALA A 201 -19.16 -17.77 -5.39
N ASP A 202 -19.86 -16.67 -5.62
CA ASP A 202 -20.44 -16.27 -6.91
C ASP A 202 -19.38 -16.19 -8.04
N GLU A 203 -18.15 -15.83 -7.70
CA GLU A 203 -17.01 -15.72 -8.64
C GLU A 203 -16.04 -16.91 -8.56
N HIS A 204 -16.47 -18.02 -7.97
CA HIS A 204 -15.69 -19.25 -8.05
C HIS A 204 -15.65 -19.77 -9.50
N ILE A 205 -14.48 -20.20 -9.93
CA ILE A 205 -14.21 -20.56 -11.32
C ILE A 205 -14.27 -22.08 -11.47
N PHE A 206 -15.04 -22.53 -12.44
CA PHE A 206 -15.11 -23.91 -12.93
C PHE A 206 -14.52 -23.99 -14.33
N PHE A 207 -14.30 -25.21 -14.81
CA PHE A 207 -13.79 -25.49 -16.16
C PHE A 207 -14.84 -26.26 -16.98
N THR A 208 -15.09 -25.82 -18.21
CA THR A 208 -15.88 -26.57 -19.18
C THR A 208 -15.07 -27.78 -19.72
N PRO A 209 -15.68 -28.73 -20.46
CA PRO A 209 -14.95 -29.84 -21.09
C PRO A 209 -13.80 -29.42 -22.00
N GLU A 210 -13.92 -28.21 -22.60
CA GLU A 210 -12.87 -27.58 -23.43
C GLU A 210 -11.84 -26.85 -22.59
N MET A 211 -11.83 -27.05 -21.26
CA MET A 211 -10.97 -26.38 -20.29
C MET A 211 -11.12 -24.86 -20.27
N LYS A 212 -12.30 -24.32 -20.62
CA LYS A 212 -12.66 -22.92 -20.49
C LYS A 212 -13.11 -22.62 -19.06
N GLU A 213 -12.74 -21.48 -18.53
CA GLU A 213 -13.25 -20.99 -17.26
C GLU A 213 -14.67 -20.45 -17.38
N ILE A 214 -15.48 -20.74 -16.37
CA ILE A 214 -16.83 -20.21 -16.20
C ILE A 214 -17.08 -19.94 -14.72
N PHE A 215 -17.62 -18.77 -14.39
CA PHE A 215 -17.95 -18.45 -13.02
C PHE A 215 -19.18 -19.20 -12.52
N ALA A 216 -19.23 -19.50 -11.22
CA ALA A 216 -20.38 -20.15 -10.59
C ALA A 216 -21.71 -19.43 -10.91
N LYS A 217 -21.70 -18.10 -10.94
CA LYS A 217 -22.85 -17.24 -11.25
C LYS A 217 -23.32 -17.30 -12.72
N ASP A 218 -22.43 -17.71 -13.63
CA ASP A 218 -22.70 -17.78 -15.09
C ASP A 218 -23.07 -19.20 -15.54
N LEU A 219 -23.02 -20.19 -14.63
CA LEU A 219 -23.43 -21.56 -14.91
C LEU A 219 -24.95 -21.69 -14.96
N ASN A 220 -25.43 -22.56 -15.84
CA ASN A 220 -26.84 -22.91 -15.99
C ASN A 220 -27.04 -24.42 -16.00
N ALA A 221 -28.23 -24.88 -15.70
CA ALA A 221 -28.59 -26.28 -15.90
C ALA A 221 -28.41 -26.65 -17.37
N GLY A 222 -27.83 -27.81 -17.62
CA GLY A 222 -27.46 -28.29 -18.99
C GLY A 222 -26.03 -27.89 -19.42
N SER A 223 -25.32 -27.00 -18.67
CA SER A 223 -23.89 -26.73 -18.90
C SER A 223 -23.03 -27.93 -18.46
N TYR A 224 -21.87 -28.13 -19.12
CA TYR A 224 -20.89 -29.16 -18.73
C TYR A 224 -19.70 -28.53 -18.06
N ILE A 225 -19.21 -29.12 -16.96
CA ILE A 225 -18.02 -28.69 -16.23
C ILE A 225 -17.06 -29.87 -15.97
N MET A 226 -15.76 -29.58 -15.88
CA MET A 226 -14.73 -30.59 -15.63
C MET A 226 -14.71 -31.00 -14.16
N THR A 227 -14.70 -32.31 -13.94
CA THR A 227 -14.55 -32.93 -12.62
C THR A 227 -13.37 -33.91 -12.63
N SER A 228 -13.05 -34.46 -11.46
CA SER A 228 -12.00 -35.49 -11.31
C SER A 228 -12.28 -36.80 -12.08
N GLU A 229 -13.50 -36.99 -12.54
CA GLU A 229 -13.93 -38.17 -13.34
C GLU A 229 -14.21 -37.81 -14.80
N GLY A 230 -13.92 -36.58 -15.21
CA GLY A 230 -14.17 -36.07 -16.56
C GLY A 230 -15.32 -35.05 -16.62
N PRO A 231 -15.82 -34.73 -17.83
CA PRO A 231 -16.91 -33.75 -17.99
C PRO A 231 -18.23 -34.30 -17.40
N GLU A 232 -18.87 -33.45 -16.56
CA GLU A 232 -20.20 -33.72 -16.02
C GLU A 232 -21.20 -32.62 -16.35
N GLU A 233 -22.43 -32.97 -16.68
CA GLU A 233 -23.53 -32.02 -16.92
C GLU A 233 -24.07 -31.49 -15.59
N ILE A 234 -24.33 -30.17 -15.54
CA ILE A 234 -24.96 -29.50 -14.40
C ILE A 234 -26.47 -29.73 -14.46
N ARG A 235 -27.02 -30.27 -13.37
CA ARG A 235 -28.45 -30.49 -13.20
C ARG A 235 -29.12 -29.22 -12.69
N GLU A 236 -28.54 -28.57 -11.69
CA GLU A 236 -29.13 -27.42 -11.00
C GLU A 236 -28.04 -26.42 -10.53
N VAL A 237 -28.35 -25.10 -10.64
CA VAL A 237 -27.56 -24.01 -10.06
C VAL A 237 -28.53 -23.02 -9.41
N TRP A 238 -28.22 -22.62 -8.15
CA TRP A 238 -29.00 -21.55 -7.49
C TRP A 238 -28.19 -20.81 -6.45
N GLN A 239 -28.56 -19.57 -6.15
CA GLN A 239 -28.03 -18.77 -5.06
C GLN A 239 -28.89 -19.05 -3.81
N THR A 240 -28.27 -19.34 -2.67
CA THR A 240 -29.00 -19.71 -1.42
C THR A 240 -29.57 -18.50 -0.68
N GLY A 241 -29.05 -17.28 -0.95
CA GLY A 241 -29.36 -16.08 -0.17
C GLY A 241 -28.59 -15.96 1.14
N GLU A 242 -27.83 -16.98 1.52
CA GLU A 242 -26.96 -17.01 2.70
C GLU A 242 -25.54 -16.54 2.37
N THR A 243 -24.80 -16.10 3.40
CA THR A 243 -23.39 -15.71 3.26
C THR A 243 -22.51 -16.53 4.19
N HIS A 244 -21.45 -17.13 3.66
CA HIS A 244 -20.51 -17.96 4.41
C HIS A 244 -19.06 -17.52 4.23
N HIS A 245 -18.20 -17.83 5.21
CA HIS A 245 -16.75 -17.76 5.00
C HIS A 245 -16.37 -18.77 3.92
N MET A 246 -15.56 -18.32 2.95
CA MET A 246 -15.04 -19.16 1.90
C MET A 246 -13.57 -19.49 2.19
N TYR A 247 -13.07 -20.56 1.60
CA TYR A 247 -11.73 -21.07 1.84
C TYR A 247 -11.02 -21.34 0.52
N ASP A 248 -9.68 -21.23 0.53
CA ASP A 248 -8.82 -21.54 -0.60
C ASP A 248 -7.52 -22.18 -0.10
N LEU A 249 -6.89 -23.03 -0.94
CA LEU A 249 -5.59 -23.61 -0.66
C LEU A 249 -4.55 -23.08 -1.65
N GLN A 250 -3.39 -22.76 -1.13
CA GLN A 250 -2.24 -22.51 -1.97
C GLN A 250 -1.46 -23.82 -2.13
N VAL A 251 -1.39 -24.32 -3.34
CA VAL A 251 -0.70 -25.57 -3.67
C VAL A 251 0.60 -25.32 -4.41
N LYS A 252 1.58 -26.20 -4.24
CA LYS A 252 2.87 -26.14 -4.93
C LYS A 252 2.80 -26.92 -6.25
N SER A 253 2.04 -26.44 -7.21
CA SER A 253 2.02 -26.93 -8.58
C SER A 253 2.25 -25.80 -9.57
N SER A 254 2.76 -26.12 -10.75
CA SER A 254 2.95 -25.14 -11.82
C SER A 254 1.64 -24.48 -12.24
N ASP A 255 0.55 -25.19 -12.11
CA ASP A 255 -0.77 -24.79 -12.60
C ASP A 255 -1.67 -24.27 -11.48
N GLN A 256 -1.17 -24.33 -10.21
CA GLN A 256 -1.90 -23.91 -9.01
C GLN A 256 -3.35 -24.41 -8.98
N ARG A 257 -3.60 -25.59 -9.55
CA ARG A 257 -4.90 -26.23 -9.65
C ARG A 257 -5.00 -27.38 -8.65
N TYR A 258 -6.18 -27.56 -8.10
CA TYR A 258 -6.52 -28.73 -7.27
C TYR A 258 -8.02 -28.97 -7.31
N TYR A 259 -8.44 -30.18 -6.97
CA TYR A 259 -9.84 -30.54 -6.95
C TYR A 259 -10.49 -30.19 -5.61
N THR A 260 -11.63 -29.48 -5.69
CA THR A 260 -12.53 -29.20 -4.57
C THR A 260 -13.89 -29.82 -4.86
N ASN A 261 -14.34 -30.77 -4.04
CA ASN A 261 -15.47 -31.64 -4.38
C ASN A 261 -15.37 -32.25 -5.78
N GLY A 262 -14.13 -32.36 -6.31
CA GLY A 262 -13.82 -32.84 -7.64
C GLY A 262 -13.84 -31.82 -8.77
N PHE A 263 -13.89 -30.50 -8.51
CA PHE A 263 -13.88 -29.40 -9.52
C PHE A 263 -12.54 -28.64 -9.58
N LEU A 264 -12.13 -28.08 -10.74
CA LEU A 264 -10.78 -27.52 -11.03
C LEU A 264 -10.67 -25.98 -11.18
N SER A 265 -9.49 -25.24 -10.84
CA SER A 265 -9.31 -23.75 -10.84
C SER A 265 -7.89 -23.11 -11.08
N HIS A 266 -7.67 -21.78 -11.60
CA HIS A 266 -6.36 -21.08 -11.89
C HIS A 266 -6.20 -19.52 -12.16
N ASN A 267 -4.90 -18.90 -12.54
CA ASN A 267 -4.54 -17.44 -12.82
C ASN A 267 -3.25 -17.01 -13.64
N THR A 268 -2.98 -15.79 -14.25
CA THR A 268 -2.26 -14.60 -14.92
C THR A 268 -0.97 -14.65 -15.82
N THR A 269 -0.71 -13.67 -16.96
CA THR A 269 0.36 -13.87 -17.99
C THR A 269 1.00 -12.73 -18.87
N VAL A 270 0.74 -11.42 -18.83
CA VAL A 270 1.21 -10.46 -19.88
C VAL A 270 2.73 -10.21 -19.92
N VAL A 271 3.35 -9.91 -18.79
CA VAL A 271 4.78 -9.53 -18.72
C VAL A 271 5.71 -10.66 -19.14
N ALA A 272 5.38 -11.91 -18.80
CA ALA A 272 6.20 -13.07 -19.15
C ALA A 272 6.44 -13.20 -20.69
N ALA A 273 5.44 -12.82 -21.49
CA ALA A 273 5.56 -12.84 -22.96
C ALA A 273 6.58 -11.82 -23.47
N PHE A 274 6.55 -10.61 -22.95
CA PHE A 274 7.49 -9.56 -23.32
C PHE A 274 8.94 -9.90 -22.90
N LEU A 275 9.13 -10.45 -21.70
CA LEU A 275 10.46 -10.86 -21.22
C LEU A 275 11.05 -11.98 -22.09
N LEU A 276 10.23 -12.95 -22.48
CA LEU A 276 10.67 -14.01 -23.39
C LEU A 276 11.06 -13.46 -24.75
N TRP A 277 10.21 -12.61 -25.35
CA TRP A 277 10.50 -11.95 -26.61
C TRP A 277 11.82 -11.18 -26.55
N TYR A 278 12.01 -10.36 -25.50
CA TYR A 278 13.21 -9.54 -25.37
C TYR A 278 14.49 -10.40 -25.26
N ALA A 279 14.41 -11.54 -24.53
CA ALA A 279 15.55 -12.44 -24.41
C ALA A 279 15.88 -13.20 -25.69
N MET A 280 14.85 -13.58 -26.48
CA MET A 280 15.05 -14.39 -27.68
C MET A 280 15.55 -13.58 -28.88
N PHE A 281 15.03 -12.37 -29.07
CA PHE A 281 15.28 -11.57 -30.26
C PHE A 281 16.35 -10.49 -30.06
N HIS A 282 16.91 -10.34 -28.84
CA HIS A 282 18.02 -9.41 -28.59
C HIS A 282 19.19 -10.18 -27.97
N SER A 283 20.38 -9.98 -28.49
CA SER A 283 21.60 -10.67 -28.02
C SER A 283 22.18 -9.98 -26.78
N ASP A 284 22.85 -10.79 -25.93
CA ASP A 284 23.62 -10.35 -24.77
C ASP A 284 22.81 -9.52 -23.76
N LYS A 285 21.53 -9.89 -23.53
CA LYS A 285 20.67 -9.22 -22.57
C LYS A 285 20.61 -9.95 -21.23
N GLU A 286 20.93 -9.23 -20.15
CA GLU A 286 20.67 -9.70 -18.79
C GLU A 286 19.34 -9.17 -18.29
N ILE A 287 18.39 -10.07 -18.01
CA ILE A 287 17.03 -9.79 -17.58
C ILE A 287 16.87 -10.26 -16.16
N ALA A 288 16.55 -9.36 -15.24
CA ALA A 288 16.26 -9.67 -13.84
C ALA A 288 14.76 -9.60 -13.58
N VAL A 289 14.20 -10.71 -13.09
CA VAL A 289 12.81 -10.82 -12.63
C VAL A 289 12.82 -10.83 -11.11
N LEU A 290 12.31 -9.79 -10.50
CA LEU A 290 12.23 -9.63 -9.06
C LEU A 290 10.78 -9.63 -8.58
N ALA A 291 10.54 -10.23 -7.43
CA ALA A 291 9.26 -10.19 -6.74
C ALA A 291 9.48 -10.18 -5.22
N ASN A 292 8.49 -9.75 -4.47
CA ASN A 292 8.57 -9.69 -3.00
C ASN A 292 9.02 -11.03 -2.36
N LYS A 293 8.75 -12.17 -3.03
CA LYS A 293 9.23 -13.50 -2.64
C LYS A 293 9.87 -14.19 -3.83
N GLU A 294 11.03 -14.80 -3.64
CA GLU A 294 11.75 -15.58 -4.67
C GLU A 294 10.83 -16.56 -5.42
N LYS A 295 9.89 -17.15 -4.71
CA LYS A 295 8.94 -18.10 -5.26
C LYS A 295 8.01 -17.48 -6.31
N GLN A 296 7.60 -16.20 -6.13
CA GLN A 296 6.79 -15.48 -7.12
C GLN A 296 7.61 -15.18 -8.37
N ALA A 297 8.88 -14.81 -8.23
CA ALA A 297 9.78 -14.61 -9.36
C ALA A 297 10.01 -15.93 -10.15
N ILE A 298 10.18 -17.06 -9.43
CA ILE A 298 10.28 -18.39 -10.05
C ILE A 298 9.00 -18.75 -10.82
N GLU A 299 7.81 -18.43 -10.30
CA GLU A 299 6.53 -18.68 -10.98
C GLU A 299 6.43 -17.91 -12.31
N ILE A 300 6.94 -16.68 -12.37
CA ILE A 300 7.00 -15.91 -13.61
C ILE A 300 7.96 -16.58 -14.60
N LEU A 301 9.12 -17.03 -14.12
CA LEU A 301 10.08 -17.74 -14.95
C LEU A 301 9.52 -19.11 -15.47
N ASP A 302 8.74 -19.80 -14.66
CA ASP A 302 8.09 -21.06 -15.07
C ASP A 302 7.05 -20.84 -16.18
N ARG A 303 6.33 -19.69 -16.17
CA ARG A 303 5.44 -19.31 -17.28
C ARG A 303 6.24 -19.04 -18.56
N ILE A 304 7.37 -18.35 -18.46
CA ILE A 304 8.29 -18.13 -19.58
C ILE A 304 8.79 -19.47 -20.13
N ARG A 305 9.18 -20.41 -19.26
CA ARG A 305 9.65 -21.74 -19.66
C ARG A 305 8.59 -22.55 -20.39
N LYS A 306 7.34 -22.56 -19.91
CA LYS A 306 6.23 -23.26 -20.57
C LYS A 306 5.94 -22.67 -21.94
N ALA A 307 5.84 -21.35 -22.04
CA ALA A 307 5.59 -20.69 -23.30
C ALA A 307 6.72 -20.95 -24.30
N TYR A 308 7.98 -20.86 -23.87
CA TYR A 308 9.12 -21.18 -24.70
C TYR A 308 9.08 -22.63 -25.24
N GLN A 309 8.72 -23.60 -24.40
CA GLN A 309 8.63 -25.02 -24.80
C GLN A 309 7.58 -25.27 -25.88
N ASP A 310 6.55 -24.42 -25.95
CA ASP A 310 5.49 -24.55 -26.95
C ASP A 310 5.77 -23.80 -28.26
N LEU A 311 6.74 -22.87 -28.25
CA LEU A 311 7.10 -22.14 -29.47
C LEU A 311 7.57 -23.09 -30.57
N PRO A 312 7.31 -22.77 -31.86
CA PRO A 312 7.93 -23.46 -32.98
C PRO A 312 9.45 -23.43 -32.88
N PHE A 313 10.12 -24.50 -33.27
CA PHE A 313 11.59 -24.57 -33.18
C PHE A 313 12.29 -23.52 -34.03
N PHE A 314 11.71 -23.09 -35.14
CA PHE A 314 12.30 -22.04 -35.98
C PHE A 314 12.38 -20.67 -35.27
N LEU A 315 11.54 -20.43 -34.27
CA LEU A 315 11.59 -19.22 -33.43
C LEU A 315 12.45 -19.39 -32.18
N GLN A 316 12.63 -20.64 -31.69
CA GLN A 316 13.37 -20.87 -30.45
C GLN A 316 14.86 -20.54 -30.61
N GLN A 317 15.42 -19.73 -29.69
CA GLN A 317 16.87 -19.67 -29.49
C GLN A 317 17.32 -20.96 -28.80
N GLY A 318 18.49 -21.49 -29.14
CA GLY A 318 19.05 -22.65 -28.45
C GLY A 318 19.31 -22.36 -26.97
N CYS A 319 19.05 -23.33 -26.10
CA CYS A 319 19.25 -23.16 -24.66
C CYS A 319 20.62 -23.68 -24.22
N GLU A 320 21.42 -22.83 -23.55
CA GLU A 320 22.63 -23.23 -22.83
C GLU A 320 22.28 -23.69 -21.39
N LYS A 321 21.30 -23.04 -20.72
CA LYS A 321 20.74 -23.45 -19.42
C LYS A 321 19.22 -23.29 -19.41
N PHE A 322 18.53 -24.24 -18.79
CA PHE A 322 17.07 -24.25 -18.71
C PHE A 322 16.63 -24.71 -17.31
N GLY A 323 16.95 -23.85 -16.31
CA GLY A 323 16.71 -24.09 -14.88
C GLY A 323 15.44 -23.42 -14.35
N SER A 324 15.16 -23.60 -13.07
CA SER A 324 14.03 -22.96 -12.38
C SER A 324 14.27 -21.50 -12.00
N THR A 325 15.54 -21.10 -11.85
CA THR A 325 15.94 -19.74 -11.45
C THR A 325 16.74 -19.00 -12.54
N LEU A 326 17.14 -19.73 -13.60
CA LEU A 326 17.96 -19.20 -14.68
C LEU A 326 17.61 -19.89 -16.00
N ILE A 327 17.36 -19.10 -17.03
CA ILE A 327 17.36 -19.51 -18.43
C ILE A 327 18.52 -18.75 -19.12
N GLU A 328 19.34 -19.47 -19.89
CA GLU A 328 20.43 -18.90 -20.68
C GLU A 328 20.32 -19.42 -22.12
N PHE A 329 20.31 -18.48 -23.06
CA PHE A 329 20.19 -18.75 -24.48
C PHE A 329 21.53 -18.64 -25.21
N GLU A 330 21.63 -19.30 -26.36
CA GLU A 330 22.85 -19.30 -27.22
C GLU A 330 23.24 -17.92 -27.75
N ASN A 331 22.26 -16.95 -27.82
CA ASN A 331 22.52 -15.56 -28.16
C ASN A 331 23.13 -14.73 -27.02
N GLY A 332 23.55 -15.37 -25.92
CA GLY A 332 24.14 -14.74 -24.74
C GLY A 332 23.12 -14.16 -23.74
N SER A 333 21.84 -14.10 -24.09
CA SER A 333 20.81 -13.52 -23.22
C SER A 333 20.42 -14.46 -22.08
N LYS A 334 20.13 -13.87 -20.90
CA LYS A 334 19.82 -14.60 -19.66
C LYS A 334 18.62 -14.00 -18.95
N ILE A 335 17.80 -14.86 -18.36
CA ILE A 335 16.68 -14.44 -17.51
C ILE A 335 16.88 -15.04 -16.12
N TYR A 336 16.98 -14.20 -15.10
CA TYR A 336 17.16 -14.58 -13.69
C TYR A 336 15.91 -14.30 -12.90
N ALA A 337 15.59 -15.17 -11.92
CA ALA A 337 14.50 -14.97 -10.96
C ALA A 337 15.06 -14.91 -9.53
N TYR A 338 14.80 -13.81 -8.82
CA TYR A 338 15.26 -13.54 -7.47
C TYR A 338 14.17 -12.90 -6.59
N ALA A 339 14.35 -12.98 -5.26
CA ALA A 339 13.59 -12.15 -4.33
C ALA A 339 14.09 -10.69 -4.37
N THR A 340 13.22 -9.74 -4.03
CA THR A 340 13.61 -8.35 -3.80
C THR A 340 14.38 -8.23 -2.48
N SER A 341 15.70 -8.18 -2.56
CA SER A 341 16.58 -7.84 -1.46
C SER A 341 17.62 -6.83 -1.96
N SER A 342 18.16 -6.01 -1.07
CA SER A 342 19.15 -4.97 -1.41
C SER A 342 20.39 -5.53 -2.15
N ASP A 343 20.69 -6.82 -2.02
CA ASP A 343 21.86 -7.46 -2.64
C ASP A 343 21.55 -8.31 -3.88
N SER A 344 20.26 -8.46 -4.25
CA SER A 344 19.85 -9.44 -5.30
C SER A 344 20.49 -9.21 -6.67
N ILE A 345 20.67 -7.96 -7.08
CA ILE A 345 21.27 -7.58 -8.37
C ILE A 345 22.49 -6.67 -8.24
N ARG A 346 22.97 -6.46 -7.01
CA ARG A 346 24.14 -5.62 -6.73
C ARG A 346 25.37 -6.15 -7.46
N GLY A 347 26.06 -5.28 -8.21
CA GLY A 347 27.26 -5.65 -8.98
C GLY A 347 26.97 -6.34 -10.33
N ARG A 348 25.72 -6.41 -10.76
CA ARG A 348 25.33 -6.90 -12.11
C ARG A 348 24.97 -5.74 -13.04
N SER A 349 25.22 -5.91 -14.31
CA SER A 349 24.73 -5.01 -15.35
C SER A 349 23.43 -5.59 -15.92
N VAL A 350 22.30 -4.98 -15.59
CA VAL A 350 20.96 -5.46 -15.98
C VAL A 350 20.46 -4.70 -17.18
N SER A 351 20.14 -5.41 -18.27
CA SER A 351 19.57 -4.82 -19.49
C SER A 351 18.08 -4.56 -19.38
N LEU A 352 17.36 -5.40 -18.62
CA LEU A 352 15.94 -5.22 -18.31
C LEU A 352 15.66 -5.70 -16.89
N LEU A 353 15.12 -4.79 -16.08
CA LEU A 353 14.62 -5.09 -14.74
C LEU A 353 13.10 -5.17 -14.76
N TYR A 354 12.55 -6.27 -14.31
CA TYR A 354 11.14 -6.39 -14.00
C TYR A 354 10.94 -6.60 -12.49
N VAL A 355 10.09 -5.79 -11.87
CA VAL A 355 9.74 -5.91 -10.46
C VAL A 355 8.23 -6.03 -10.32
N ASP A 356 7.79 -7.14 -9.73
CA ASP A 356 6.39 -7.41 -9.46
C ASP A 356 6.00 -7.04 -8.03
N GLU A 357 4.77 -6.56 -7.86
CA GLU A 357 4.21 -6.12 -6.57
C GLU A 357 5.09 -5.09 -5.83
N VAL A 358 5.63 -4.09 -6.56
CA VAL A 358 6.57 -3.08 -6.03
C VAL A 358 6.06 -2.38 -4.78
N ALA A 359 4.76 -2.03 -4.72
CA ALA A 359 4.17 -1.36 -3.56
C ALA A 359 4.20 -2.20 -2.26
N PHE A 360 4.56 -3.49 -2.33
CA PHE A 360 4.59 -4.42 -1.20
C PHE A 360 6.01 -4.83 -0.77
N ILE A 361 7.03 -4.22 -1.36
CA ILE A 361 8.44 -4.43 -0.97
C ILE A 361 8.67 -3.78 0.39
N GLU A 362 9.32 -4.50 1.30
CA GLU A 362 9.80 -3.97 2.56
C GLU A 362 11.09 -3.18 2.30
N ASN A 363 11.29 -2.02 2.94
CA ASN A 363 12.43 -1.11 2.75
C ASN A 363 12.65 -0.76 1.27
N ASP A 364 11.57 -0.38 0.58
CA ASP A 364 11.51 -0.20 -0.87
C ASP A 364 12.46 0.88 -1.40
N PHE A 365 12.70 1.97 -0.64
CA PHE A 365 13.69 3.01 -1.00
C PHE A 365 15.13 2.47 -0.94
N GLU A 366 15.50 1.75 0.12
CA GLU A 366 16.83 1.13 0.23
C GLU A 366 17.07 0.11 -0.90
N PHE A 367 16.05 -0.70 -1.19
CA PHE A 367 16.06 -1.61 -2.34
C PHE A 367 16.29 -0.82 -3.65
N TRP A 368 15.60 0.30 -3.85
CA TRP A 368 15.71 1.09 -5.07
C TRP A 368 17.08 1.76 -5.20
N GLU A 369 17.59 2.35 -4.14
CA GLU A 369 18.92 2.97 -4.12
C GLU A 369 20.04 1.99 -4.48
N SER A 370 19.91 0.73 -4.04
CA SER A 370 20.87 -0.33 -4.37
C SER A 370 20.69 -0.90 -5.79
N THR A 371 19.48 -0.86 -6.33
CA THR A 371 19.05 -1.54 -7.56
C THR A 371 19.10 -0.62 -8.77
N PHE A 372 18.65 0.63 -8.64
CA PHE A 372 18.53 1.59 -9.75
C PHE A 372 19.86 1.90 -10.45
N PRO A 373 21.00 2.02 -9.75
CA PRO A 373 22.30 2.23 -10.42
C PRO A 373 22.67 1.14 -11.44
N ALA A 374 22.22 -0.11 -11.20
CA ALA A 374 22.47 -1.22 -12.14
C ALA A 374 21.77 -1.03 -13.50
N ILE A 375 20.72 -0.21 -13.53
CA ILE A 375 19.93 0.09 -14.74
C ILE A 375 20.30 1.45 -15.29
N ALA A 376 20.57 2.44 -14.43
CA ALA A 376 20.84 3.81 -14.83
C ALA A 376 22.14 3.97 -15.66
N SER A 377 23.09 3.04 -15.48
CA SER A 377 24.43 3.10 -16.11
C SER A 377 24.43 2.89 -17.63
N ALA A 378 23.38 2.33 -18.21
CA ALA A 378 23.30 2.04 -19.65
C ALA A 378 22.15 2.79 -20.31
N GLU A 379 22.38 3.40 -21.48
CA GLU A 379 21.36 4.17 -22.22
C GLU A 379 20.17 3.33 -22.72
N THR A 380 20.37 2.03 -22.93
CA THR A 380 19.36 1.11 -23.50
C THR A 380 18.70 0.19 -22.48
N SER A 381 19.10 0.27 -21.21
CA SER A 381 18.49 -0.56 -20.16
C SER A 381 17.03 -0.16 -19.90
N ARG A 382 16.21 -1.11 -19.53
CA ARG A 382 14.77 -0.96 -19.34
C ARG A 382 14.34 -1.33 -17.94
N CYS A 383 13.26 -0.70 -17.45
CA CYS A 383 12.63 -1.04 -16.19
C CYS A 383 11.11 -1.13 -16.34
N ILE A 384 10.54 -2.21 -15.83
CA ILE A 384 9.09 -2.42 -15.78
C ILE A 384 8.70 -2.71 -14.34
N LEU A 385 7.89 -1.84 -13.77
CA LEU A 385 7.36 -1.94 -12.41
C LEU A 385 5.85 -2.20 -12.47
N THR A 386 5.37 -3.23 -11.79
CA THR A 386 3.93 -3.54 -11.74
C THR A 386 3.46 -3.69 -10.31
N SER A 387 2.32 -3.10 -9.96
CA SER A 387 1.67 -3.29 -8.66
C SER A 387 0.20 -2.88 -8.66
N THR A 388 -0.55 -3.35 -7.64
CA THR A 388 -1.73 -2.64 -7.14
C THR A 388 -1.28 -1.52 -6.19
N PRO A 389 -2.07 -0.43 -6.01
CA PRO A 389 -1.75 0.62 -5.03
C PRO A 389 -1.69 0.09 -3.59
N LYS A 390 -0.77 0.63 -2.79
CA LYS A 390 -0.70 0.37 -1.34
C LYS A 390 -0.45 1.66 -0.59
N GLY A 391 -1.52 2.33 -0.13
CA GLY A 391 -1.39 3.61 0.56
C GLY A 391 -0.86 4.75 -0.32
N GLN A 392 -0.78 5.96 0.24
CA GLN A 392 -0.21 7.14 -0.42
C GLN A 392 1.25 7.34 0.00
N ARG A 393 2.07 6.30 -0.13
CA ARG A 393 3.47 6.29 0.33
C ARG A 393 4.31 5.23 -0.37
N GLY A 394 5.62 5.31 -0.12
CA GLY A 394 6.63 4.36 -0.60
C GLY A 394 7.05 4.63 -2.03
N LEU A 395 8.06 3.88 -2.47
CA LEU A 395 8.69 4.03 -3.76
C LEU A 395 7.70 4.02 -4.93
N PHE A 396 6.76 3.08 -4.93
CA PHE A 396 5.84 2.94 -6.07
C PHE A 396 4.87 4.12 -6.17
N TYR A 397 4.37 4.62 -5.03
CA TYR A 397 3.57 5.84 -4.99
C TYR A 397 4.36 7.06 -5.49
N ASP A 398 5.59 7.22 -5.02
CA ASP A 398 6.49 8.33 -5.42
C ASP A 398 6.76 8.29 -6.95
N ILE A 399 7.10 7.11 -7.48
CA ILE A 399 7.32 6.93 -8.92
C ILE A 399 6.06 7.26 -9.73
N VAL A 400 4.89 6.76 -9.33
CA VAL A 400 3.62 6.99 -10.03
C VAL A 400 3.22 8.46 -10.00
N THR A 401 3.37 9.12 -8.87
CA THR A 401 3.03 10.53 -8.71
C THR A 401 3.94 11.43 -9.57
N LYS A 402 5.24 11.14 -9.58
CA LYS A 402 6.24 11.88 -10.37
C LYS A 402 6.26 11.49 -11.86
N ALA A 403 5.53 10.47 -12.28
CA ALA A 403 5.40 10.10 -13.69
C ALA A 403 4.49 11.06 -14.50
N ASN A 404 3.83 12.02 -13.82
CA ASN A 404 3.10 13.09 -14.49
C ASN A 404 4.09 14.13 -15.04
N PRO A 405 4.09 14.41 -16.38
CA PRO A 405 4.97 15.42 -16.98
C PRO A 405 4.84 16.84 -16.40
N GLU A 406 3.71 17.16 -15.77
CA GLU A 406 3.49 18.46 -15.13
C GLU A 406 4.10 18.53 -13.71
N HIS A 407 4.57 17.40 -13.17
CA HIS A 407 5.15 17.36 -11.84
C HIS A 407 6.55 18.01 -11.85
N PRO A 408 6.91 18.88 -10.85
CA PRO A 408 8.22 19.56 -10.82
C PRO A 408 9.42 18.60 -10.79
N GLN A 409 9.23 17.37 -10.27
CA GLN A 409 10.25 16.31 -10.21
C GLN A 409 9.87 15.15 -11.13
N TYR A 410 9.53 15.44 -12.38
CA TYR A 410 9.20 14.42 -13.37
C TYR A 410 10.31 13.37 -13.52
N ASN A 411 9.95 12.07 -13.53
CA ASN A 411 10.90 10.95 -13.43
C ASN A 411 11.04 10.09 -14.71
N ASP A 412 10.54 10.55 -15.84
CA ASP A 412 10.57 9.87 -17.16
C ASP A 412 9.90 8.48 -17.21
N PHE A 413 9.18 8.06 -16.17
CA PHE A 413 8.42 6.83 -16.24
C PHE A 413 7.16 7.00 -17.09
N LYS A 414 6.93 6.07 -18.01
CA LYS A 414 5.64 5.91 -18.69
C LYS A 414 4.65 5.27 -17.72
N LEU A 415 3.67 6.03 -17.26
CA LEU A 415 2.59 5.52 -16.44
C LEU A 415 1.49 4.89 -17.30
N THR A 416 1.15 3.65 -17.01
CA THR A 416 0.01 2.95 -17.60
C THR A 416 -0.93 2.49 -16.50
N GLU A 417 -2.14 3.05 -16.50
CA GLU A 417 -3.18 2.75 -15.55
C GLU A 417 -4.20 1.77 -16.13
N VAL A 418 -4.44 0.67 -15.42
CA VAL A 418 -5.40 -0.37 -15.80
C VAL A 418 -6.45 -0.54 -14.67
N PRO A 419 -7.36 0.42 -14.50
CA PRO A 419 -8.47 0.29 -13.56
C PRO A 419 -9.46 -0.78 -14.03
N TRP A 420 -10.34 -1.22 -13.13
CA TRP A 420 -11.31 -2.29 -13.38
C TRP A 420 -12.14 -2.09 -14.65
N TYR A 421 -12.52 -0.86 -14.99
CA TYR A 421 -13.35 -0.57 -16.17
C TYR A 421 -12.61 -0.71 -17.51
N ARG A 422 -11.29 -0.87 -17.50
CA ARG A 422 -10.49 -1.24 -18.68
C ARG A 422 -10.34 -2.74 -18.86
N VAL A 423 -10.78 -3.53 -17.88
CA VAL A 423 -10.70 -4.99 -17.91
C VAL A 423 -12.04 -5.54 -18.39
N PRO A 424 -12.14 -6.10 -19.61
CA PRO A 424 -13.42 -6.51 -20.20
C PRO A 424 -14.22 -7.52 -19.35
N THR A 425 -13.53 -8.32 -18.56
CA THR A 425 -14.18 -9.28 -17.65
C THR A 425 -15.02 -8.60 -16.58
N TYR A 426 -14.61 -7.41 -16.11
CA TYR A 426 -15.33 -6.67 -15.07
C TYR A 426 -16.46 -5.80 -15.63
N THR A 427 -16.35 -5.36 -16.89
CA THR A 427 -17.35 -4.47 -17.52
C THR A 427 -18.53 -5.21 -18.16
N LYS A 428 -18.51 -6.55 -18.19
CA LYS A 428 -19.63 -7.35 -18.70
C LYS A 428 -20.91 -7.22 -17.87
N ASP A 429 -20.78 -6.99 -16.56
CA ASP A 429 -21.88 -6.77 -15.63
C ASP A 429 -21.98 -5.26 -15.32
N PRO A 430 -23.07 -4.56 -15.74
CA PRO A 430 -23.25 -3.13 -15.46
C PRO A 430 -23.24 -2.77 -13.98
N ASP A 431 -23.66 -3.70 -13.12
CA ASP A 431 -23.73 -3.52 -11.67
C ASP A 431 -22.48 -4.01 -10.93
N TRP A 432 -21.45 -4.44 -11.66
CA TRP A 432 -20.26 -5.06 -11.05
C TRP A 432 -19.60 -4.14 -10.02
N GLU A 433 -19.41 -2.86 -10.33
CA GLU A 433 -18.82 -1.87 -9.42
C GLU A 433 -19.61 -1.77 -8.12
N SER A 434 -20.92 -1.55 -8.21
CA SER A 434 -21.78 -1.39 -7.03
C SER A 434 -21.80 -2.64 -6.16
N LYS A 435 -21.79 -3.82 -6.78
CA LYS A 435 -21.69 -5.12 -6.10
C LYS A 435 -20.34 -5.29 -5.39
N GLN A 436 -19.24 -4.90 -6.03
CA GLN A 436 -17.91 -4.99 -5.42
C GLN A 436 -17.71 -3.94 -4.31
N ARG A 437 -18.20 -2.70 -4.48
CA ARG A 437 -18.20 -1.68 -3.42
C ARG A 437 -19.00 -2.11 -2.20
N ALA A 438 -20.16 -2.71 -2.40
CA ALA A 438 -20.96 -3.27 -1.30
C ALA A 438 -20.23 -4.40 -0.55
N LYS A 439 -19.42 -5.20 -1.25
CA LYS A 439 -18.66 -6.33 -0.67
C LYS A 439 -17.37 -5.88 0.04
N LEU A 440 -16.63 -4.96 -0.54
CA LEU A 440 -15.29 -4.56 -0.11
C LEU A 440 -15.27 -3.30 0.73
N GLY A 441 -16.32 -2.47 0.65
CA GLY A 441 -16.33 -1.08 1.07
C GLY A 441 -15.57 -0.20 0.06
N ASP A 442 -15.92 1.09 0.04
CA ASP A 442 -15.42 2.05 -0.95
C ASP A 442 -13.90 2.18 -0.97
N ALA A 443 -13.28 2.30 0.22
CA ALA A 443 -11.84 2.49 0.32
C ALA A 443 -11.04 1.34 -0.30
N ARG A 444 -11.46 0.11 -0.02
CA ARG A 444 -10.78 -1.08 -0.51
C ARG A 444 -11.07 -1.36 -1.98
N PHE A 445 -12.30 -1.11 -2.43
CA PHE A 445 -12.62 -1.19 -3.85
C PHE A 445 -11.76 -0.22 -4.65
N ASP A 446 -11.65 1.02 -4.19
CA ASP A 446 -10.87 2.04 -4.86
C ASP A 446 -9.37 1.70 -4.90
N GLN A 447 -8.83 1.08 -3.85
CA GLN A 447 -7.44 0.62 -3.86
C GLN A 447 -7.23 -0.58 -4.78
N GLU A 448 -8.02 -1.64 -4.65
CA GLU A 448 -7.78 -2.93 -5.33
C GLU A 448 -8.24 -2.94 -6.80
N PHE A 449 -9.29 -2.19 -7.12
CA PHE A 449 -9.91 -2.17 -8.45
C PHE A 449 -9.95 -0.80 -9.10
N GLY A 450 -10.21 0.24 -8.31
CA GLY A 450 -10.19 1.63 -8.75
C GLY A 450 -8.78 2.18 -8.95
N ILE A 451 -7.75 1.41 -8.57
CA ILE A 451 -6.32 1.75 -8.64
C ILE A 451 -5.96 3.09 -7.98
N LYS A 452 -6.71 3.50 -6.96
CA LYS A 452 -6.45 4.74 -6.23
C LYS A 452 -5.54 4.48 -5.04
N PHE A 453 -4.49 5.25 -4.94
CA PHE A 453 -3.69 5.29 -3.73
C PHE A 453 -4.50 6.00 -2.64
N ARG A 454 -4.92 5.27 -1.63
CA ARG A 454 -5.67 5.83 -0.49
C ARG A 454 -4.92 5.54 0.79
N GLY A 455 -5.12 6.39 1.82
CA GLY A 455 -4.59 6.15 3.17
C GLY A 455 -5.02 4.79 3.73
N SER A 456 -4.22 4.24 4.64
CA SER A 456 -4.37 2.88 5.19
C SER A 456 -5.77 2.66 5.79
N VAL A 457 -6.30 1.43 5.65
CA VAL A 457 -7.56 1.04 6.30
C VAL A 457 -7.35 1.05 7.82
N GLY A 458 -8.13 1.90 8.53
CA GLY A 458 -7.97 2.09 9.98
C GLY A 458 -7.15 3.31 10.37
N SER A 459 -6.76 4.18 9.40
CA SER A 459 -6.08 5.45 9.71
C SER A 459 -6.94 6.32 10.63
N LEU A 460 -6.29 7.10 11.50
CA LEU A 460 -6.95 8.05 12.39
C LEU A 460 -7.79 9.05 11.60
N ILE A 461 -7.23 9.55 10.51
CA ILE A 461 -7.84 10.55 9.64
C ILE A 461 -8.47 9.88 8.42
N PRO A 462 -9.76 10.16 8.13
CA PRO A 462 -10.42 9.63 6.94
C PRO A 462 -9.71 10.05 5.65
N ALA A 463 -9.59 9.15 4.67
CA ALA A 463 -8.96 9.42 3.38
C ALA A 463 -9.52 10.68 2.69
N LYS A 464 -10.84 10.93 2.80
CA LYS A 464 -11.48 12.13 2.26
C LYS A 464 -10.91 13.45 2.84
N CYS A 465 -10.42 13.43 4.08
CA CYS A 465 -9.78 14.60 4.70
C CYS A 465 -8.32 14.71 4.24
N LEU A 466 -7.60 13.57 4.15
CA LEU A 466 -6.23 13.53 3.63
C LEU A 466 -6.16 13.99 2.16
N ASP A 467 -7.09 13.57 1.32
CA ASP A 467 -7.18 13.96 -0.10
C ASP A 467 -7.36 15.47 -0.32
N LYS A 468 -7.84 16.21 0.69
CA LYS A 468 -7.99 17.67 0.66
C LYS A 468 -6.74 18.40 1.12
N MET A 469 -5.82 17.72 1.81
CA MET A 469 -4.58 18.32 2.29
C MET A 469 -3.61 18.46 1.12
N THR A 470 -3.02 19.64 0.99
CA THR A 470 -2.04 19.92 -0.05
C THR A 470 -0.85 20.60 0.61
N SER A 471 0.36 20.12 0.30
CA SER A 471 1.57 20.79 0.80
C SER A 471 1.72 22.17 0.16
N LYS A 472 2.21 23.11 0.94
CA LYS A 472 2.52 24.46 0.48
C LYS A 472 4.03 24.66 0.32
N LEU A 473 4.37 25.68 -0.45
CA LEU A 473 5.75 26.15 -0.53
C LEU A 473 6.21 26.66 0.84
N TYR A 474 7.43 26.35 1.21
CA TYR A 474 8.07 26.72 2.46
C TYR A 474 9.48 27.25 2.19
N GLN A 475 10.05 27.96 3.17
CA GLN A 475 11.45 28.37 3.17
C GLN A 475 12.27 27.31 3.94
N GLU A 476 13.42 26.93 3.39
CA GLU A 476 14.38 26.03 4.04
C GLU A 476 15.64 26.80 4.45
N PRO A 477 15.68 27.40 5.64
CA PRO A 477 16.90 28.04 6.12
C PRO A 477 18.05 27.06 6.37
N ASN A 478 17.74 25.80 6.61
CA ASN A 478 18.65 24.65 6.66
C ASN A 478 17.90 23.36 6.35
N GLU A 479 18.62 22.25 6.15
CA GLU A 479 18.06 20.92 5.78
C GLU A 479 17.05 20.31 6.78
N PHE A 480 16.99 20.85 8.04
CA PHE A 480 16.13 20.32 9.09
C PHE A 480 14.93 21.21 9.41
N THR A 481 14.88 22.43 8.87
CA THR A 481 13.89 23.45 9.25
C THR A 481 13.06 23.89 8.06
N LYS A 482 11.73 23.78 8.17
CA LYS A 482 10.76 24.27 7.20
C LYS A 482 9.96 25.42 7.81
N ILE A 483 9.88 26.58 7.14
CA ILE A 483 9.13 27.76 7.57
C ILE A 483 8.01 28.00 6.56
N TYR A 484 6.76 27.88 6.99
CA TYR A 484 5.56 28.13 6.21
C TYR A 484 5.07 29.57 6.35
N HIS A 485 5.24 30.15 7.55
CA HIS A 485 4.87 31.53 7.88
C HIS A 485 5.94 32.16 8.77
N ASP A 486 6.39 33.35 8.38
CA ASP A 486 7.28 34.15 9.23
C ASP A 486 6.56 34.66 10.48
N TYR A 487 7.34 35.00 11.51
CA TYR A 487 6.80 35.55 12.74
C TYR A 487 6.06 36.89 12.49
N ASP A 488 4.84 36.96 12.99
CA ASP A 488 4.06 38.22 13.07
C ASP A 488 3.78 38.55 14.55
N PRO A 489 4.24 39.69 15.05
CA PRO A 489 4.05 40.07 16.46
C PRO A 489 2.58 40.26 16.87
N LYS A 490 1.65 40.27 15.92
CA LYS A 490 0.21 40.34 16.18
C LYS A 490 -0.42 38.94 16.35
N ARG A 491 0.35 37.88 16.13
CA ARG A 491 -0.12 36.53 16.21
C ARG A 491 0.41 35.77 17.42
N ILE A 492 -0.32 34.77 17.83
CA ILE A 492 0.01 33.92 18.98
C ILE A 492 0.50 32.58 18.43
N TYR A 493 1.64 32.18 18.92
CA TYR A 493 2.23 30.90 18.54
C TYR A 493 2.38 29.97 19.72
N MET A 494 2.40 28.69 19.48
CA MET A 494 2.70 27.64 20.46
C MET A 494 3.61 26.60 19.82
N GLY A 495 4.67 26.22 20.52
CA GLY A 495 5.59 25.16 20.11
C GLY A 495 5.29 23.86 20.82
N ILE A 496 5.33 22.75 20.08
CA ILE A 496 5.19 21.39 20.60
C ILE A 496 6.37 20.56 20.12
N ALA A 497 7.11 19.98 21.06
CA ALA A 497 8.29 19.18 20.78
C ALA A 497 8.07 17.72 21.17
N ASP A 498 8.29 16.83 20.21
CA ASP A 498 8.48 15.40 20.40
C ASP A 498 9.98 15.07 20.41
N THR A 499 10.40 14.14 21.25
CA THR A 499 11.82 13.88 21.50
C THR A 499 12.25 12.51 21.06
N GLY A 500 12.89 12.39 19.91
CA GLY A 500 13.55 11.19 19.42
C GLY A 500 14.85 10.87 20.17
N LYS A 501 15.34 9.63 20.06
CA LYS A 501 16.56 9.19 20.74
C LYS A 501 17.87 9.67 20.12
N GLY A 502 17.83 10.29 18.95
CA GLY A 502 19.02 10.85 18.27
C GLY A 502 20.02 9.81 17.76
N VAL A 503 19.59 8.56 17.58
CA VAL A 503 20.42 7.42 17.14
C VAL A 503 19.74 6.76 15.94
N GLU A 504 19.86 7.39 14.77
CA GLU A 504 19.37 6.85 13.48
C GLU A 504 18.10 5.98 13.59
N GLY A 505 16.97 6.60 13.90
CA GLY A 505 15.68 5.91 14.09
C GLY A 505 14.58 6.94 14.21
N ASP A 506 14.13 7.20 15.44
CA ASP A 506 13.06 8.16 15.72
C ASP A 506 13.56 9.61 15.56
N TYR A 507 12.75 10.45 14.94
CA TYR A 507 13.05 11.87 14.77
C TYR A 507 12.71 12.68 16.00
N SER A 508 13.55 13.71 16.30
CA SER A 508 13.17 14.81 17.16
C SER A 508 12.43 15.85 16.31
N VAL A 509 11.19 16.16 16.65
CA VAL A 509 10.33 17.03 15.86
C VAL A 509 9.78 18.16 16.73
N LEU A 510 10.02 19.42 16.31
CA LEU A 510 9.38 20.61 16.88
C LEU A 510 8.43 21.19 15.85
N THR A 511 7.17 21.38 16.23
CA THR A 511 6.15 22.03 15.40
C THR A 511 5.69 23.32 16.08
N ILE A 512 5.85 24.46 15.40
CA ILE A 512 5.31 25.75 15.81
C ILE A 512 3.97 25.96 15.12
N ILE A 513 2.92 26.23 15.91
CA ILE A 513 1.55 26.38 15.43
C ILE A 513 1.07 27.81 15.74
N ASP A 514 0.54 28.50 14.76
CA ASP A 514 -0.21 29.75 14.91
C ASP A 514 -1.61 29.41 15.46
N ILE A 515 -1.88 29.85 16.67
CA ILE A 515 -3.12 29.59 17.43
C ILE A 515 -4.00 30.82 17.59
N THR A 516 -3.77 31.86 16.81
CA THR A 516 -4.48 33.15 16.93
C THR A 516 -5.96 32.98 16.61
N ASP A 517 -6.26 32.44 15.45
CA ASP A 517 -7.62 32.31 14.94
C ASP A 517 -7.79 30.93 14.29
N TYR A 518 -9.00 30.35 14.38
CA TYR A 518 -9.34 29.15 13.60
C TYR A 518 -9.52 29.48 12.10
N PRO A 519 -9.03 28.63 11.20
CA PRO A 519 -8.26 27.41 11.45
C PRO A 519 -6.83 27.72 11.88
N HIS A 520 -6.35 27.01 12.90
CA HIS A 520 -4.94 27.06 13.31
C HIS A 520 -4.04 26.48 12.22
N LYS A 521 -2.78 26.93 12.13
CA LYS A 521 -1.86 26.60 11.03
C LYS A 521 -0.47 26.28 11.54
N ILE A 522 0.20 25.34 10.88
CA ILE A 522 1.63 25.12 11.13
C ILE A 522 2.41 26.32 10.59
N ALA A 523 3.16 27.01 11.45
CA ALA A 523 3.99 28.14 11.07
C ALA A 523 5.42 27.71 10.73
N ALA A 524 5.99 26.79 11.50
CA ALA A 524 7.31 26.22 11.23
C ALA A 524 7.43 24.79 11.78
N LYS A 525 8.36 24.03 11.20
CA LYS A 525 8.70 22.68 11.65
C LYS A 525 10.21 22.48 11.62
N TYR A 526 10.74 21.84 12.66
CA TYR A 526 12.08 21.27 12.70
C TYR A 526 11.98 19.76 12.82
N ARG A 527 12.81 18.99 12.05
CA ARG A 527 12.83 17.53 12.05
C ARG A 527 14.25 17.02 11.86
N ASN A 528 14.77 16.24 12.83
CA ASN A 528 16.12 15.69 12.76
C ASN A 528 16.21 14.39 13.58
N ASN A 529 16.82 13.32 13.05
CA ASN A 529 17.00 12.03 13.73
C ASN A 529 18.41 11.80 14.30
N THR A 530 19.32 12.77 14.12
CA THR A 530 20.71 12.67 14.58
C THR A 530 21.07 13.74 15.63
N ILE A 531 20.16 14.65 15.95
CA ILE A 531 20.45 15.74 16.88
C ILE A 531 20.62 15.24 18.32
N PRO A 532 21.74 15.58 19.03
CA PRO A 532 21.88 15.27 20.44
C PRO A 532 20.84 16.02 21.29
N PRO A 533 20.36 15.44 22.41
CA PRO A 533 19.33 16.04 23.27
C PRO A 533 19.67 17.46 23.73
N MET A 534 20.91 17.70 24.07
CA MET A 534 21.40 19.05 24.49
C MET A 534 21.21 20.07 23.36
N MET A 535 21.64 19.75 22.14
CA MET A 535 21.50 20.63 20.99
C MET A 535 20.03 20.85 20.61
N TYR A 536 19.20 19.81 20.80
CA TYR A 536 17.77 19.93 20.54
C TYR A 536 17.08 20.90 21.51
N ALA A 537 17.49 20.94 22.80
CA ALA A 537 16.99 21.92 23.75
C ALA A 537 17.30 23.38 23.32
N TYR A 538 18.51 23.62 22.80
CA TYR A 538 18.86 24.94 22.25
C TYR A 538 18.05 25.27 20.99
N THR A 539 17.86 24.29 20.11
CA THR A 539 17.02 24.47 18.92
C THR A 539 15.56 24.81 19.27
N ILE A 540 15.01 24.18 20.31
CA ILE A 540 13.67 24.51 20.81
C ILE A 540 13.63 25.97 21.32
N ALA A 541 14.63 26.39 22.10
CA ALA A 541 14.71 27.75 22.62
C ALA A 541 14.83 28.78 21.47
N ASP A 542 15.77 28.59 20.56
CA ASP A 542 16.00 29.48 19.42
C ASP A 542 14.75 29.67 18.55
N MET A 543 14.07 28.53 18.22
CA MET A 543 12.83 28.60 17.46
C MET A 543 11.69 29.26 18.26
N GLY A 544 11.61 29.00 19.56
CA GLY A 544 10.64 29.65 20.43
C GLY A 544 10.83 31.14 20.49
N GLU A 545 12.06 31.62 20.67
CA GLU A 545 12.42 33.06 20.67
C GLU A 545 12.10 33.69 19.31
N LYS A 546 12.43 33.02 18.20
CA LYS A 546 12.11 33.49 16.85
C LYS A 546 10.61 33.72 16.66
N TYR A 547 9.75 32.96 17.31
CA TYR A 547 8.29 33.12 17.28
C TYR A 547 7.74 33.84 18.52
N GLY A 548 8.48 34.84 19.04
CA GLY A 548 8.05 35.74 20.09
C GLY A 548 8.08 35.12 21.48
N THR A 549 9.04 34.25 21.76
CA THR A 549 9.16 33.50 23.03
C THR A 549 7.85 32.73 23.32
N CYS A 550 7.39 31.98 22.33
CA CYS A 550 6.10 31.28 22.41
C CYS A 550 6.09 30.17 23.45
N PRO A 551 4.93 29.85 24.08
CA PRO A 551 4.79 28.73 25.00
C PRO A 551 5.21 27.39 24.37
N MET A 552 6.05 26.63 25.11
CA MET A 552 6.59 25.33 24.66
C MET A 552 6.04 24.20 25.48
N LEU A 553 5.45 23.20 24.77
CA LEU A 553 5.04 21.91 25.35
C LEU A 553 6.00 20.82 24.86
N VAL A 554 6.79 20.25 25.77
CA VAL A 554 7.82 19.27 25.46
C VAL A 554 7.39 17.90 25.99
N GLU A 555 7.48 16.86 25.17
CA GLU A 555 7.22 15.48 25.60
C GLU A 555 8.37 14.95 26.46
N THR A 556 8.02 14.28 27.58
CA THR A 556 9.01 13.81 28.58
C THR A 556 8.99 12.31 28.81
N ASN A 557 8.45 11.51 27.86
CA ASN A 557 8.19 10.07 28.05
C ASN A 557 9.42 9.19 28.19
N ASN A 558 10.56 9.62 27.66
CA ASN A 558 11.80 8.86 27.65
C ASN A 558 12.91 9.62 28.38
N ASP A 559 14.04 8.96 28.63
CA ASP A 559 15.19 9.58 29.28
C ASP A 559 15.69 10.82 28.52
N VAL A 560 15.54 10.85 27.20
CA VAL A 560 15.93 11.95 26.32
C VAL A 560 15.04 13.16 26.54
N GLY A 561 13.71 12.97 26.54
CA GLY A 561 12.78 14.06 26.82
C GLY A 561 12.97 14.67 28.22
N GLY A 562 13.29 13.82 29.21
CA GLY A 562 13.67 14.27 30.54
C GLY A 562 14.95 15.13 30.55
N GLN A 563 15.95 14.80 29.71
CA GLN A 563 17.18 15.60 29.55
C GLN A 563 16.88 16.94 28.85
N VAL A 564 16.15 16.89 27.71
CA VAL A 564 15.81 18.10 26.94
C VAL A 564 15.06 19.09 27.81
N ILE A 565 14.04 18.69 28.55
CA ILE A 565 13.25 19.57 29.38
C ILE A 565 14.06 20.11 30.58
N THR A 566 14.98 19.31 31.12
CA THR A 566 15.87 19.73 32.21
C THR A 566 16.81 20.85 31.74
N ILE A 567 17.43 20.70 30.59
CA ILE A 567 18.33 21.67 29.99
C ILE A 567 17.54 22.97 29.65
N LEU A 568 16.38 22.82 29.02
CA LEU A 568 15.53 23.96 28.63
C LEU A 568 15.06 24.76 29.85
N TYR A 569 14.72 24.08 30.95
CA TYR A 569 14.18 24.69 32.15
C TYR A 569 15.27 25.19 33.13
N GLN A 570 16.34 24.40 33.36
CA GLN A 570 17.33 24.68 34.39
C GLN A 570 18.61 25.39 33.87
N GLU A 571 19.03 25.12 32.61
CA GLU A 571 20.25 25.68 32.05
C GLU A 571 19.99 26.89 31.16
N ILE A 572 18.99 26.76 30.24
CA ILE A 572 18.61 27.85 29.31
C ILE A 572 17.65 28.84 29.98
N GLU A 573 16.90 28.37 31.01
CA GLU A 573 15.89 29.15 31.72
C GLU A 573 14.83 29.73 30.77
N TYR A 574 14.38 28.91 29.78
CA TYR A 574 13.36 29.37 28.83
C TYR A 574 12.05 29.71 29.54
N PRO A 575 11.54 30.98 29.39
CA PRO A 575 10.53 31.50 30.32
C PRO A 575 9.13 30.93 30.14
N GLU A 576 8.79 30.51 28.92
CA GLU A 576 7.42 30.08 28.56
C GLU A 576 7.31 28.56 28.38
N ILE A 577 7.74 27.82 29.40
CA ILE A 577 7.55 26.35 29.43
C ILE A 577 6.18 26.01 29.99
N ILE A 578 5.44 25.12 29.32
CA ILE A 578 4.13 24.67 29.79
C ILE A 578 4.32 23.55 30.82
N PHE A 579 3.67 23.76 32.00
CA PHE A 579 3.63 22.78 33.08
C PHE A 579 2.33 22.00 33.05
N THR A 580 2.41 20.67 33.18
CA THR A 580 1.24 19.81 33.18
C THR A 580 1.14 18.94 34.43
N THR A 581 -0.09 18.57 34.82
CA THR A 581 -0.37 17.57 35.83
C THR A 581 -0.98 16.37 35.15
N THR A 582 -0.22 15.28 34.98
CA THR A 582 -0.75 14.03 34.39
C THR A 582 -1.06 13.03 35.51
N ASP A 583 -2.34 12.74 35.73
CA ASP A 583 -2.76 11.68 36.65
C ASP A 583 -2.44 10.30 36.05
N THR A 584 -1.48 9.61 36.62
CA THR A 584 -1.07 8.25 36.21
C THR A 584 -2.01 7.14 36.72
N LYS A 585 -3.03 7.47 37.57
CA LYS A 585 -3.99 6.46 38.08
C LYS A 585 -5.38 7.09 38.18
N GLY A 586 -6.28 6.66 37.30
CA GLY A 586 -7.69 7.00 37.31
C GLY A 586 -8.45 6.31 38.44
N THR A 587 -8.23 6.71 39.70
CA THR A 587 -9.08 6.29 40.84
C THR A 587 -9.09 7.38 41.89
N GLY A 588 -10.24 8.07 42.00
CA GLY A 588 -10.76 8.66 43.22
C GLY A 588 -10.05 9.89 43.76
N LYS A 589 -10.86 10.89 44.13
CA LYS A 589 -10.52 12.08 44.90
C LYS A 589 -9.32 11.87 45.83
N ARG A 590 -8.18 12.48 45.51
CA ARG A 590 -7.11 12.74 46.46
C ARG A 590 -7.07 14.23 46.81
N ILE A 591 -7.28 14.51 48.08
CA ILE A 591 -6.97 15.79 48.71
C ILE A 591 -5.45 15.87 48.77
N GLY A 592 -4.83 16.74 47.92
CA GLY A 592 -3.40 16.90 47.79
C GLY A 592 -2.99 16.71 46.31
N GLY A 593 -3.11 17.74 45.49
CA GLY A 593 -2.73 17.71 44.08
C GLY A 593 -1.24 17.46 43.93
N ARG A 594 -0.84 16.63 42.87
CA ARG A 594 0.55 16.57 42.42
C ARG A 594 0.99 17.94 41.95
N ARG A 595 2.23 18.31 42.26
CA ARG A 595 2.81 19.55 41.72
C ARG A 595 2.88 19.46 40.19
N PRO A 596 2.55 20.53 39.47
CA PRO A 596 2.79 20.58 38.03
C PRO A 596 4.26 20.31 37.73
N GLU A 597 4.54 19.50 36.70
CA GLU A 597 5.88 19.21 36.22
C GLU A 597 6.06 19.88 34.84
N PRO A 598 7.27 20.37 34.49
CA PRO A 598 7.51 20.98 33.20
C PRO A 598 7.39 19.92 32.07
N GLY A 599 6.74 20.30 30.96
CA GLY A 599 6.47 19.43 29.84
C GLY A 599 5.27 18.49 30.07
N ILE A 600 5.16 17.43 29.26
CA ILE A 600 4.06 16.47 29.30
C ILE A 600 4.54 15.02 29.23
N ASN A 601 3.99 14.17 30.09
CA ASN A 601 4.14 12.73 29.98
C ASN A 601 2.97 12.13 29.20
N THR A 602 3.24 11.58 28.00
CA THR A 602 2.24 11.02 27.11
C THR A 602 1.84 9.62 27.55
N ASN A 603 0.91 9.56 28.48
CA ASN A 603 0.29 8.30 28.88
C ASN A 603 -0.85 7.92 27.93
N LYS A 604 -1.40 6.68 28.09
CA LYS A 604 -2.50 6.16 27.26
C LYS A 604 -3.69 7.12 27.15
N LYS A 605 -4.03 7.85 28.23
CA LYS A 605 -5.17 8.78 28.26
C LYS A 605 -4.87 10.04 27.44
N VAL A 606 -3.68 10.59 27.56
CA VAL A 606 -3.23 11.77 26.79
C VAL A 606 -3.26 11.41 25.29
N ARG A 607 -2.63 10.28 24.90
CA ARG A 607 -2.59 9.81 23.50
C ARG A 607 -3.99 9.55 22.93
N THR A 608 -4.85 8.83 23.66
CA THR A 608 -6.21 8.53 23.19
C THR A 608 -7.06 9.77 23.02
N ASN A 609 -7.02 10.71 23.99
CA ASN A 609 -7.77 11.96 23.91
C ASN A 609 -7.20 12.87 22.82
N GLY A 610 -5.86 12.97 22.72
CA GLY A 610 -5.19 13.71 21.67
C GLY A 610 -5.57 13.25 20.28
N CYS A 611 -5.53 11.92 20.01
CA CYS A 611 -5.95 11.35 18.73
C CYS A 611 -7.42 11.67 18.41
N ALA A 612 -8.33 11.50 19.37
CA ALA A 612 -9.75 11.80 19.15
C ALA A 612 -9.99 13.29 18.86
N ASN A 613 -9.28 14.18 19.56
CA ASN A 613 -9.37 15.63 19.34
C ASN A 613 -8.72 16.04 18.01
N LEU A 614 -7.56 15.47 17.65
CA LEU A 614 -6.90 15.73 16.37
C LEU A 614 -7.81 15.38 15.19
N LYS A 615 -8.43 14.20 15.25
CA LYS A 615 -9.43 13.82 14.28
C LYS A 615 -10.56 14.85 14.16
N ALA A 616 -11.11 15.28 15.30
CA ALA A 616 -12.20 16.26 15.32
C ALA A 616 -11.76 17.65 14.78
N LEU A 617 -10.53 18.11 15.06
CA LEU A 617 -10.00 19.37 14.53
C LEU A 617 -9.84 19.31 13.00
N ILE A 618 -9.34 18.21 12.47
CA ILE A 618 -9.14 18.02 11.03
C ILE A 618 -10.49 17.87 10.31
N GLU A 619 -11.39 17.03 10.83
CA GLU A 619 -12.72 16.81 10.20
C GLU A 619 -13.58 18.08 10.18
N ARG A 620 -13.37 19.01 11.13
CA ARG A 620 -14.06 20.30 11.21
C ARG A 620 -13.32 21.42 10.50
N GLU A 621 -12.22 21.11 9.82
CA GLU A 621 -11.37 22.09 9.15
C GLU A 621 -10.86 23.20 10.09
N MET A 622 -10.62 22.86 11.38
CA MET A 622 -10.11 23.78 12.40
C MET A 622 -8.60 23.76 12.55
N LEU A 623 -7.89 22.83 11.90
CA LEU A 623 -6.44 22.73 11.80
C LEU A 623 -6.07 22.50 10.34
N VAL A 624 -5.21 23.37 9.79
CA VAL A 624 -4.65 23.26 8.45
C VAL A 624 -3.25 22.69 8.55
N ILE A 625 -3.01 21.62 7.81
CA ILE A 625 -1.72 20.92 7.73
C ILE A 625 -1.21 21.07 6.32
N ASP A 626 -0.18 21.89 6.15
CA ASP A 626 0.42 22.24 4.85
C ASP A 626 1.80 21.56 4.67
N ASP A 627 2.21 20.69 5.60
CA ASP A 627 3.50 20.00 5.64
C ASP A 627 3.39 18.58 5.10
N GLN A 628 4.15 18.28 4.04
CA GLN A 628 4.08 16.98 3.36
C GLN A 628 4.45 15.80 4.27
N ASP A 629 5.53 15.91 5.04
CA ASP A 629 5.97 14.80 5.91
C ASP A 629 4.88 14.45 6.94
N THR A 630 4.22 15.50 7.50
CA THR A 630 3.10 15.30 8.44
C THR A 630 1.89 14.66 7.76
N ILE A 631 1.57 15.06 6.52
CA ILE A 631 0.47 14.44 5.74
C ILE A 631 0.78 12.96 5.47
N ASP A 632 2.01 12.65 5.09
CA ASP A 632 2.46 11.29 4.82
C ASP A 632 2.36 10.41 6.07
N GLU A 633 2.86 10.87 7.22
CA GLU A 633 2.75 10.15 8.49
C GLU A 633 1.29 10.01 8.97
N LEU A 634 0.44 11.03 8.80
CA LEU A 634 -1.00 10.94 9.10
C LEU A 634 -1.70 9.86 8.26
N SER A 635 -1.26 9.67 7.01
CA SER A 635 -1.81 8.64 6.12
C SER A 635 -1.53 7.22 6.60
N THR A 636 -0.47 7.04 7.38
CA THR A 636 0.04 5.77 7.91
C THR A 636 -0.20 5.59 9.41
N PHE A 637 -0.80 6.58 10.06
CA PHE A 637 -1.13 6.55 11.49
C PHE A 637 -2.42 5.77 11.72
N VAL A 638 -2.30 4.49 12.10
CA VAL A 638 -3.37 3.50 12.08
C VAL A 638 -3.67 2.91 13.45
N TRP A 639 -4.85 2.31 13.60
CA TRP A 639 -5.23 1.55 14.77
C TRP A 639 -4.62 0.15 14.76
N THR A 640 -3.69 -0.15 15.67
CA THR A 640 -2.99 -1.45 15.77
C THR A 640 -3.71 -2.47 16.68
N GLY A 641 -4.96 -2.19 17.07
CA GLY A 641 -5.76 -3.03 17.99
C GLY A 641 -5.74 -2.54 19.42
N THR A 642 -4.73 -1.78 19.85
CA THR A 642 -4.57 -1.24 21.21
C THR A 642 -4.48 0.28 21.26
N ARG A 643 -3.88 0.91 20.26
CA ARG A 643 -3.67 2.37 20.15
C ARG A 643 -3.50 2.77 18.68
N TYR A 644 -3.54 4.07 18.42
CA TYR A 644 -3.09 4.64 17.15
C TYR A 644 -1.57 4.80 17.19
N GLU A 645 -0.88 4.32 16.17
CA GLU A 645 0.58 4.43 15.99
C GLU A 645 0.93 4.29 14.50
N ALA A 646 2.16 4.57 14.14
CA ALA A 646 2.63 4.34 12.79
C ALA A 646 2.47 2.87 12.37
N ASP A 647 2.12 2.62 11.13
CA ASP A 647 2.11 1.28 10.53
C ASP A 647 3.54 0.74 10.45
N ASP A 648 3.72 -0.60 10.38
CA ASP A 648 5.03 -1.25 10.37
C ASP A 648 5.99 -0.61 9.36
N GLY A 649 7.17 -0.23 9.81
CA GLY A 649 8.20 0.43 9.00
C GLY A 649 7.93 1.91 8.71
N CYS A 650 7.04 2.58 9.44
CA CYS A 650 6.74 4.00 9.35
C CYS A 650 7.00 4.74 10.64
N HIS A 651 6.98 6.07 10.55
CA HIS A 651 7.19 6.98 11.67
C HIS A 651 5.89 7.71 12.02
N ASP A 652 5.74 8.09 13.29
CA ASP A 652 4.65 8.97 13.78
C ASP A 652 5.19 10.25 14.48
N ASP A 653 6.49 10.52 14.28
CA ASP A 653 7.19 11.60 14.97
C ASP A 653 6.67 13.00 14.61
N CYS A 654 6.18 13.21 13.37
CA CYS A 654 5.53 14.47 12.97
C CYS A 654 4.06 14.53 13.41
N VAL A 655 3.42 13.37 13.62
CA VAL A 655 2.02 13.28 14.06
C VAL A 655 1.92 13.50 15.57
N MET A 656 2.88 13.02 16.34
CA MET A 656 2.84 13.10 17.81
C MET A 656 2.78 14.54 18.34
N PRO A 657 3.53 15.53 17.82
CA PRO A 657 3.33 16.92 18.20
C PRO A 657 1.90 17.43 17.97
N LEU A 658 1.24 17.01 16.88
CA LEU A 658 -0.16 17.38 16.60
C LEU A 658 -1.15 16.68 17.54
N VAL A 659 -0.86 15.44 17.95
CA VAL A 659 -1.66 14.71 18.96
C VAL A 659 -1.58 15.43 20.31
N LEU A 660 -0.38 15.86 20.72
CA LEU A 660 -0.16 16.62 21.95
C LEU A 660 -0.80 18.01 21.89
N TYR A 661 -0.69 18.70 20.74
CA TYR A 661 -1.38 19.93 20.47
C TYR A 661 -2.90 19.80 20.61
N ALA A 662 -3.49 18.77 19.97
CA ALA A 662 -4.93 18.53 20.00
C ALA A 662 -5.42 18.17 21.42
N TRP A 663 -4.58 17.54 22.24
CA TRP A 663 -4.84 17.37 23.66
C TRP A 663 -4.79 18.72 24.41
N ALA A 664 -3.78 19.56 24.12
CA ALA A 664 -3.58 20.86 24.76
C ALA A 664 -4.75 21.83 24.52
N VAL A 665 -5.32 21.84 23.30
CA VAL A 665 -6.50 22.68 22.94
C VAL A 665 -7.71 22.47 23.87
N LYS A 666 -7.79 21.33 24.54
CA LYS A 666 -8.90 21.01 25.49
C LYS A 666 -8.58 21.33 26.94
N GLN A 667 -7.42 21.89 27.24
CA GLN A 667 -7.02 22.28 28.59
C GLN A 667 -7.49 23.71 28.90
N GLU A 668 -7.85 23.95 30.16
CA GLU A 668 -8.29 25.30 30.62
C GLU A 668 -7.23 26.39 30.34
N TRP A 669 -5.94 26.07 30.64
CA TRP A 669 -4.83 27.00 30.40
C TRP A 669 -4.66 27.40 28.93
N PHE A 670 -5.06 26.54 27.95
CA PHE A 670 -5.02 26.91 26.54
C PHE A 670 -6.05 28.00 26.20
N SER A 671 -7.23 27.91 26.80
CA SER A 671 -8.24 28.97 26.67
C SER A 671 -7.75 30.29 27.29
N ASP A 672 -7.01 30.21 28.40
CA ASP A 672 -6.43 31.40 29.03
C ASP A 672 -5.35 32.03 28.16
N LEU A 673 -4.51 31.24 27.49
CA LEU A 673 -3.53 31.73 26.52
C LEU A 673 -4.16 32.52 25.36
N THR A 674 -5.25 32.02 24.82
CA THR A 674 -5.96 32.69 23.72
C THR A 674 -6.80 33.87 24.19
N ASN A 675 -7.41 33.81 25.38
CA ASN A 675 -8.24 34.87 25.95
C ASN A 675 -7.44 36.02 26.58
N SER A 676 -6.27 35.74 27.15
CA SER A 676 -5.42 36.77 27.76
C SER A 676 -4.97 37.82 26.73
N ASN A 677 -4.73 37.40 25.48
CA ASN A 677 -4.31 38.32 24.43
C ASN A 677 -5.49 39.14 23.84
N ILE A 678 -6.72 38.63 23.87
CA ILE A 678 -7.90 39.42 23.56
C ILE A 678 -8.04 40.58 24.60
N SER A 679 -7.76 40.31 25.87
CA SER A 679 -7.78 41.34 26.92
C SER A 679 -6.61 42.33 26.80
N VAL A 680 -5.44 41.89 26.34
CA VAL A 680 -4.26 42.76 26.09
C VAL A 680 -4.50 43.64 24.85
N ASP A 681 -5.05 43.06 23.76
CA ASP A 681 -5.38 43.84 22.55
C ASP A 681 -6.51 44.86 22.83
N MET A 682 -7.52 44.50 23.64
CA MET A 682 -8.54 45.44 24.10
C MET A 682 -7.94 46.54 24.97
N ARG A 683 -7.02 46.23 25.88
CA ARG A 683 -6.32 47.26 26.70
C ARG A 683 -5.43 48.13 25.81
N GLY A 684 -4.71 47.54 24.85
CA GLY A 684 -3.92 48.29 23.87
C GLY A 684 -4.76 49.24 23.00
N ARG A 685 -5.93 48.80 22.57
CA ARG A 685 -6.89 49.62 21.82
C ARG A 685 -7.53 50.70 22.68
N LEU A 686 -7.82 50.38 23.96
CA LEU A 686 -8.30 51.37 24.93
C LEU A 686 -7.24 52.43 25.24
N SER A 687 -5.98 52.05 25.48
CA SER A 687 -4.90 52.99 25.72
C SER A 687 -4.57 53.85 24.47
N ALA A 688 -4.61 53.27 23.27
CA ALA A 688 -4.48 54.01 22.01
C ALA A 688 -5.65 54.95 21.73
N MET A 689 -6.85 54.59 22.18
CA MET A 689 -8.03 55.49 22.15
C MET A 689 -7.86 56.61 23.20
N GLU A 690 -7.37 56.32 24.41
CA GLU A 690 -7.07 57.32 25.43
C GLU A 690 -5.94 58.24 24.96
N GLU A 691 -4.86 57.75 24.37
CA GLU A 691 -3.78 58.59 23.79
C GLU A 691 -4.28 59.41 22.60
N SER A 692 -5.18 58.92 21.77
CA SER A 692 -5.78 59.65 20.65
C SER A 692 -6.76 60.76 21.12
N GLN A 693 -7.28 60.64 22.33
CA GLN A 693 -8.16 61.65 22.95
C GLN A 693 -7.40 62.69 23.80
N MET A 694 -6.10 62.45 24.07
CA MET A 694 -5.24 63.46 24.66
C MET A 694 -4.72 64.48 23.63
N LEU A 695 -5.59 65.25 23.06
CA LEU A 695 -5.18 66.47 22.40
C LEU A 695 -4.82 67.57 23.48
N PRO A 696 -3.76 68.40 23.32
CA PRO A 696 -3.34 69.40 24.28
C PRO A 696 -4.35 70.50 24.23
N PHE A 697 -5.28 70.56 25.17
CA PHE A 697 -6.06 71.75 25.45
C PHE A 697 -5.85 72.19 26.90
N GLY A 698 -5.04 73.20 27.06
CA GLY A 698 -5.03 74.02 28.28
C GLY A 698 -6.30 74.82 28.28
N GLY A 699 -7.09 74.70 29.35
CA GLY A 699 -8.23 75.57 29.56
C GLY A 699 -9.33 74.99 30.41
N MET A 700 -9.31 75.41 31.70
CA MET A 700 -10.40 75.55 32.70
C MET A 700 -11.22 74.29 33.04
N MET A 701 -11.02 73.80 34.23
CA MET A 701 -11.88 72.92 34.98
C MET A 701 -13.25 73.54 35.26
N SER A 702 -14.31 72.92 34.85
CA SER A 702 -15.61 72.97 35.52
C SER A 702 -16.00 71.54 35.85
N THR A 703 -16.27 71.29 37.10
CA THR A 703 -16.74 70.01 37.60
C THR A 703 -18.12 69.70 37.01
N PRO A 704 -18.33 68.51 36.35
CA PRO A 704 -19.67 68.12 35.91
C PRO A 704 -20.48 67.58 37.10
N ASP A 705 -21.74 67.89 37.08
CA ASP A 705 -22.80 67.42 37.96
C ASP A 705 -22.98 65.88 37.86
N PRO A 706 -23.04 65.14 38.97
CA PRO A 706 -23.06 63.67 38.92
C PRO A 706 -24.39 62.99 38.48
N HIS A 707 -25.31 63.78 37.91
CA HIS A 707 -26.63 63.27 37.55
C HIS A 707 -27.03 63.39 36.04
N SER A 708 -26.10 63.68 35.14
CA SER A 708 -26.43 63.62 33.69
C SER A 708 -25.72 62.51 33.01
N VAL A 709 -26.49 61.42 32.71
CA VAL A 709 -26.11 60.36 31.78
C VAL A 709 -26.52 60.82 30.39
N GLU A 710 -25.59 61.31 29.59
CA GLU A 710 -25.81 61.50 28.15
C GLU A 710 -25.48 60.21 27.42
N ASP A 711 -26.43 59.77 26.60
CA ASP A 711 -26.32 58.59 25.69
C ASP A 711 -25.17 58.81 24.71
N ILE A 712 -24.22 57.89 24.72
CA ILE A 712 -23.17 57.79 23.70
C ILE A 712 -23.77 57.08 22.47
N PRO A 713 -23.83 57.71 21.29
CA PRO A 713 -24.37 57.08 20.10
C PRO A 713 -23.46 55.89 19.66
N GLY A 714 -24.03 54.69 19.72
CA GLY A 714 -23.36 53.46 19.21
C GLY A 714 -23.31 52.27 20.16
N PHE A 715 -23.64 52.46 21.45
CA PHE A 715 -23.83 51.37 22.38
C PHE A 715 -25.21 51.43 23.01
N GLY A 716 -26.12 50.57 22.50
CA GLY A 716 -27.42 50.35 23.15
C GLY A 716 -27.16 49.81 24.55
N GLY A 717 -27.77 50.49 25.57
CA GLY A 717 -27.55 50.17 26.97
C GLY A 717 -27.83 48.73 27.30
N ILE A 718 -26.77 48.00 27.69
CA ILE A 718 -26.88 46.70 28.34
C ILE A 718 -26.85 46.99 29.86
N GLN A 719 -28.02 47.00 30.48
CA GLN A 719 -28.13 46.88 31.93
C GLN A 719 -27.86 45.39 32.29
N VAL A 720 -26.69 45.11 32.81
CA VAL A 720 -26.40 43.79 33.38
C VAL A 720 -26.89 43.80 34.83
N TYR A 721 -28.03 43.21 35.07
CA TYR A 721 -28.49 42.81 36.40
C TYR A 721 -28.09 41.37 36.66
N ASP A 722 -27.43 41.12 37.80
CA ASP A 722 -27.38 39.77 38.34
C ASP A 722 -28.73 39.47 39.02
N GLU A 723 -29.56 38.67 38.37
CA GLU A 723 -30.88 38.29 38.82
C GLU A 723 -30.89 37.49 40.17
N ARG A 724 -29.71 37.14 40.70
CA ARG A 724 -29.58 36.35 41.94
C ARG A 724 -29.28 37.15 43.19
N SER A 725 -28.67 38.32 43.09
CA SER A 725 -28.23 39.08 44.22
C SER A 725 -28.90 40.45 44.42
N GLY A 726 -29.54 41.00 43.41
CA GLY A 726 -30.22 42.30 43.47
C GLY A 726 -29.28 43.48 43.72
N MET A 727 -27.96 43.33 43.56
CA MET A 727 -26.94 44.34 43.84
C MET A 727 -26.42 44.93 42.53
N SER A 728 -26.12 46.25 42.53
CA SER A 728 -25.49 46.89 41.42
C SER A 728 -23.99 46.56 41.36
N MET A 729 -23.36 46.71 40.18
CA MET A 729 -21.93 46.47 39.98
C MET A 729 -21.03 47.35 40.86
N GLU A 730 -21.49 48.54 41.25
CA GLU A 730 -20.77 49.41 42.21
C GLU A 730 -20.78 48.84 43.63
N GLU A 731 -21.82 48.17 44.06
CA GLU A 731 -21.90 47.51 45.39
C GLU A 731 -21.06 46.25 45.43
N TRP A 732 -20.90 45.55 44.33
CA TRP A 732 -20.03 44.39 44.21
C TRP A 732 -18.53 44.75 44.23
N LEU A 733 -18.14 45.85 43.60
CA LEU A 733 -16.74 46.35 43.57
C LEU A 733 -16.26 46.97 44.91
N ARG A 734 -17.17 47.23 45.82
CA ARG A 734 -16.82 47.72 47.20
C ARG A 734 -16.64 46.63 48.24
N ARG A 735 -16.87 45.37 47.89
CA ARG A 735 -16.52 44.18 48.66
C ARG A 735 -15.24 43.54 48.12
#